data_cb41a942292a57fa506c52f3a2879ff9
#
_entry.id   cb41a942292a57fa506c52f3a2879ff9
#
_cell.length_a   1.000
_cell.length_b   1.000
_cell.length_c   1.000
_cell.angle_alpha   90.00
_cell.angle_beta   90.00
_cell.angle_gamma   90.00
#
_symmetry.space_group_name_H-M   'P 1'
#
loop_
_entity.id
_entity.type
_entity.pdbx_description
1 polymer ?
#
loop_
_entity_poly.entity_id
_entity_poly.type
_entity_poly.pdbx_seq_one_letter_code
_entity_poly.pdbx_strand_id
1 'polypeptide(L)'
;MERRRRKPIGEVASNVYLLYKKAFCLILLSSLSLLTCYAQDVVKRDTTLEMKEVTVTARSEIRKLKESAMPVSVIGQRQLQGTASNINDVLARTVGVTIRNTGGLGSASRISLRGLEGKRMGMYVDETPMSQLSNFVALNDIPTNMIERIEVYKGIVPYKFGGSALGGAVNVVTKEYPPVYFDFTYEVGSFNTHQVSTVFKRTDRKSGLQFGIGGAFSFAKNDYKMKLANLDGREVKRDHDQFNKIMAGMSLKATKWWFDEMKWELIFLKTRQEIQGIDLDVREAYNHSISGVTALTLKRKNFFVDGLDFDFEIGYVIGKYGLRDKAMNRYDWDGNKLPPVSPFGGEQNNFPSDGRNRSNELTSKLNMGYTIDEHHGLNLNIYFDQNSLHPSDSLMDKALGFRSNFPSKMKTLTIGWSYDLTLFNGKFQNAFTFKNFLFSSRSRSIDVYSVSSPEPVKVSKSYVGFSDAMRYKFTNDLMLKASFNSEVRIPTSEELIGNGYSILASPALKPERTSGVNVGMLYRHLQQRGGLVEIELNVFYNQLKDMIRFTPDMIPTMARYRNFGSVRTRGIELDAKGDVCPLLYLYANATYQDLRDVRKLTPGTAVENPTYNKRIPNVPYLLANFGAELHKENLFGGKEQNTRLLFDASYVHKYFYDFEVSRYQDKKIPSALTMDAAIEHSFKNDQWTLTFKVKNLTDRRVVSEFNRPLPGRYIGFKVRYLFK
;
A
#
# COMPACT_ATOMS: atom_id res chain seq x y z
N MET A 1 33.59 48.18 -35.53
CA MET A 1 33.01 47.82 -34.20
C MET A 1 31.79 46.96 -34.41
N GLU A 2 31.95 45.62 -34.44
CA GLU A 2 30.90 44.65 -34.66
C GLU A 2 30.27 44.26 -33.30
N ARG A 3 28.99 44.49 -33.11
CA ARG A 3 28.22 43.96 -31.99
C ARG A 3 27.79 42.50 -32.27
N ARG A 4 28.46 41.53 -31.67
CA ARG A 4 27.98 40.13 -31.60
C ARG A 4 26.73 40.07 -30.72
N ARG A 5 25.59 39.75 -31.33
CA ARG A 5 24.33 39.39 -30.61
C ARG A 5 24.52 37.98 -29.98
N ARG A 6 24.43 37.91 -28.66
CA ARG A 6 24.30 36.64 -27.92
C ARG A 6 22.88 36.14 -28.08
N LYS A 7 22.69 34.91 -28.58
CA LYS A 7 21.37 34.24 -28.57
C LYS A 7 20.98 33.89 -27.12
N PRO A 8 19.70 33.93 -26.78
CA PRO A 8 19.25 33.64 -25.41
C PRO A 8 19.35 32.11 -25.12
N ILE A 9 19.84 31.80 -23.92
CA ILE A 9 20.15 30.42 -23.43
C ILE A 9 18.90 29.50 -23.42
N GLY A 10 17.69 30.05 -23.48
CA GLY A 10 16.43 29.30 -23.52
C GLY A 10 16.17 28.51 -24.81
N GLU A 11 16.65 28.99 -25.96
CA GLU A 11 16.44 28.31 -27.26
C GLU A 11 17.35 27.07 -27.44
N VAL A 12 18.52 27.06 -26.82
CA VAL A 12 19.47 25.93 -26.88
C VAL A 12 18.97 24.78 -26.01
N ALA A 13 18.40 25.08 -24.85
CA ALA A 13 17.82 24.07 -23.94
C ALA A 13 16.57 23.38 -24.54
N SER A 14 15.73 24.13 -25.25
CA SER A 14 14.54 23.59 -25.94
C SER A 14 14.92 22.65 -27.10
N ASN A 15 15.95 23.01 -27.89
CA ASN A 15 16.38 22.20 -29.00
C ASN A 15 17.13 20.92 -28.56
N VAL A 16 17.88 20.96 -27.47
CA VAL A 16 18.52 19.77 -26.88
C VAL A 16 17.47 18.81 -26.34
N TYR A 17 16.42 19.31 -25.67
CA TYR A 17 15.32 18.49 -25.17
C TYR A 17 14.52 17.80 -26.32
N LEU A 18 14.31 18.51 -27.42
CA LEU A 18 13.64 17.94 -28.61
C LEU A 18 14.49 16.88 -29.31
N LEU A 19 15.81 17.05 -29.35
CA LEU A 19 16.77 16.09 -29.89
C LEU A 19 16.81 14.81 -29.05
N TYR A 20 16.82 14.91 -27.71
CA TYR A 20 16.74 13.76 -26.84
C TYR A 20 15.41 13.00 -26.97
N LYS A 21 14.28 13.70 -27.14
CA LYS A 21 12.97 13.08 -27.43
C LYS A 21 12.98 12.30 -28.75
N LYS A 22 13.54 12.86 -29.82
CA LYS A 22 13.62 12.21 -31.11
C LYS A 22 14.60 11.03 -31.13
N ALA A 23 15.74 11.14 -30.45
CA ALA A 23 16.68 10.05 -30.28
C ALA A 23 16.14 8.89 -29.46
N PHE A 24 15.41 9.18 -28.37
CA PHE A 24 14.75 8.18 -27.55
C PHE A 24 13.67 7.41 -28.31
N CYS A 25 12.83 8.11 -29.09
CA CYS A 25 11.82 7.47 -29.95
C CYS A 25 12.45 6.62 -31.06
N LEU A 26 13.58 7.06 -31.65
CA LEU A 26 14.29 6.30 -32.70
C LEU A 26 14.96 5.04 -32.13
N ILE A 27 15.55 5.10 -30.94
CA ILE A 27 16.12 3.94 -30.23
C ILE A 27 15.03 2.94 -29.85
N LEU A 28 13.86 3.40 -29.42
CA LEU A 28 12.71 2.54 -29.12
C LEU A 28 12.16 1.85 -30.39
N LEU A 29 12.06 2.56 -31.50
CA LEU A 29 11.58 2.01 -32.77
C LEU A 29 12.61 1.05 -33.41
N SER A 30 13.91 1.32 -33.31
CA SER A 30 14.96 0.43 -33.84
C SER A 30 15.13 -0.84 -33.00
N SER A 31 14.90 -0.78 -31.67
CA SER A 31 14.89 -1.97 -30.81
C SER A 31 13.68 -2.85 -31.07
N LEU A 32 12.52 -2.28 -31.43
CA LEU A 32 11.32 -3.03 -31.82
C LEU A 32 11.51 -3.80 -33.14
N SER A 33 12.20 -3.22 -34.12
CA SER A 33 12.44 -3.87 -35.43
C SER A 33 13.46 -4.99 -35.37
N LEU A 34 14.44 -4.92 -34.45
CA LEU A 34 15.42 -6.00 -34.22
C LEU A 34 14.82 -7.22 -33.49
N LEU A 35 13.80 -7.01 -32.67
CA LEU A 35 13.09 -8.09 -31.96
C LEU A 35 12.16 -8.89 -32.87
N THR A 36 11.65 -8.33 -33.95
CA THR A 36 10.77 -9.03 -34.89
C THR A 36 11.47 -10.00 -35.83
N CYS A 37 12.78 -9.80 -36.11
CA CYS A 37 13.55 -10.67 -37.02
C CYS A 37 14.06 -11.97 -36.39
N TYR A 38 14.16 -12.08 -35.07
CA TYR A 38 14.67 -13.28 -34.37
C TYR A 38 13.58 -14.20 -33.77
N ALA A 39 12.30 -13.80 -33.83
CA ALA A 39 11.21 -14.49 -33.14
C ALA A 39 10.47 -15.55 -33.97
N GLN A 40 10.79 -15.70 -35.27
CA GLN A 40 9.98 -16.55 -36.16
C GLN A 40 10.29 -18.05 -36.14
N ASP A 41 11.41 -18.51 -35.60
CA ASP A 41 11.84 -19.92 -35.77
C ASP A 41 11.91 -20.82 -34.54
N VAL A 42 11.50 -20.38 -33.34
CA VAL A 42 11.72 -21.20 -32.10
C VAL A 42 10.46 -21.61 -31.34
N VAL A 43 9.25 -21.17 -31.71
CA VAL A 43 8.07 -21.42 -30.87
C VAL A 43 6.97 -22.16 -31.62
N LYS A 44 7.09 -23.46 -31.74
CA LYS A 44 5.96 -24.33 -32.16
C LYS A 44 5.77 -25.62 -31.32
N ARG A 45 6.27 -25.72 -30.09
CA ARG A 45 5.88 -26.81 -29.16
C ARG A 45 6.07 -26.33 -27.73
N ASP A 46 5.05 -26.46 -26.89
CA ASP A 46 4.98 -26.40 -25.41
C ASP A 46 4.40 -25.19 -24.69
N THR A 47 4.12 -24.05 -25.30
CA THR A 47 3.62 -22.86 -24.58
C THR A 47 2.18 -22.99 -24.05
N THR A 48 1.36 -23.84 -24.64
CA THR A 48 -0.04 -24.01 -24.22
C THR A 48 -0.22 -24.85 -22.96
N LEU A 49 0.70 -25.79 -22.70
CA LEU A 49 0.65 -26.64 -21.52
C LEU A 49 1.14 -25.90 -20.26
N GLU A 50 2.25 -25.16 -20.34
CA GLU A 50 2.79 -24.40 -19.21
C GLU A 50 1.83 -23.28 -18.74
N MET A 51 1.14 -22.59 -19.64
CA MET A 51 0.17 -21.56 -19.26
C MET A 51 -1.08 -22.11 -18.55
N LYS A 52 -1.57 -23.28 -18.96
CA LYS A 52 -2.65 -23.95 -18.24
C LYS A 52 -2.21 -24.41 -16.87
N GLU A 53 -1.00 -24.92 -16.74
CA GLU A 53 -0.41 -25.38 -15.48
C GLU A 53 -0.24 -24.23 -14.47
N VAL A 54 0.34 -23.09 -14.86
CA VAL A 54 0.47 -21.89 -14.01
C VAL A 54 -0.91 -21.37 -13.58
N THR A 55 -1.88 -21.33 -14.48
CA THR A 55 -3.25 -20.89 -14.15
C THR A 55 -3.95 -21.84 -13.18
N VAL A 56 -3.77 -23.14 -13.34
CA VAL A 56 -4.33 -24.18 -12.45
C VAL A 56 -3.67 -24.10 -11.08
N THR A 57 -2.35 -23.93 -11.02
CA THR A 57 -1.59 -23.82 -9.76
C THR A 57 -2.01 -22.56 -8.99
N ALA A 58 -2.11 -21.41 -9.63
CA ALA A 58 -2.55 -20.17 -9.00
C ALA A 58 -3.98 -20.27 -8.44
N ARG A 59 -4.90 -20.88 -9.17
CA ARG A 59 -6.26 -21.16 -8.67
C ARG A 59 -6.27 -22.09 -7.48
N SER A 60 -5.41 -23.12 -7.48
CA SER A 60 -5.22 -24.04 -6.36
C SER A 60 -4.70 -23.31 -5.11
N GLU A 61 -3.74 -22.39 -5.26
CA GLU A 61 -3.19 -21.60 -4.15
C GLU A 61 -4.21 -20.65 -3.55
N ILE A 62 -4.96 -19.91 -4.37
CA ILE A 62 -6.06 -19.04 -3.91
C ILE A 62 -7.07 -19.86 -3.12
N ARG A 63 -7.39 -21.07 -3.59
CA ARG A 63 -8.29 -21.97 -2.88
C ARG A 63 -7.73 -22.39 -1.52
N LYS A 64 -6.48 -22.84 -1.46
CA LYS A 64 -5.81 -23.23 -0.20
C LYS A 64 -5.81 -22.09 0.82
N LEU A 65 -5.48 -20.87 0.39
CA LEU A 65 -5.51 -19.68 1.25
C LEU A 65 -6.91 -19.40 1.79
N LYS A 66 -7.92 -19.39 0.92
CA LYS A 66 -9.31 -19.17 1.35
C LYS A 66 -9.85 -20.28 2.24
N GLU A 67 -9.40 -21.50 2.07
CA GLU A 67 -9.76 -22.64 2.91
C GLU A 67 -8.88 -22.78 4.16
N SER A 68 -7.85 -21.96 4.35
CA SER A 68 -7.04 -21.95 5.57
C SER A 68 -7.84 -21.48 6.79
N ALA A 69 -7.33 -21.76 7.99
CA ALA A 69 -7.98 -21.32 9.24
C ALA A 69 -8.05 -19.81 9.38
N MET A 70 -7.14 -19.06 8.75
CA MET A 70 -7.07 -17.60 8.86
C MET A 70 -8.16 -16.92 8.03
N PRO A 71 -8.79 -15.83 8.55
CA PRO A 71 -9.73 -15.02 7.79
C PRO A 71 -8.96 -14.16 6.77
N VAL A 72 -9.05 -14.53 5.49
CA VAL A 72 -8.34 -13.85 4.39
C VAL A 72 -9.24 -13.62 3.19
N SER A 73 -9.25 -12.40 2.66
CA SER A 73 -9.81 -12.08 1.35
C SER A 73 -8.70 -12.10 0.31
N VAL A 74 -8.91 -12.80 -0.81
CA VAL A 74 -7.92 -12.92 -1.88
C VAL A 74 -8.47 -12.29 -3.15
N ILE A 75 -7.69 -11.37 -3.71
CA ILE A 75 -7.95 -10.64 -4.94
C ILE A 75 -7.03 -11.24 -6.01
N GLY A 76 -7.59 -11.87 -7.02
CA GLY A 76 -6.82 -12.48 -8.10
C GLY A 76 -6.70 -11.58 -9.33
N GLN A 77 -6.04 -12.11 -10.37
CA GLN A 77 -5.75 -11.44 -11.63
C GLN A 77 -6.98 -10.77 -12.28
N ARG A 78 -8.14 -11.40 -12.21
CA ARG A 78 -9.39 -10.91 -12.82
C ARG A 78 -9.77 -9.52 -12.30
N GLN A 79 -9.60 -9.27 -11.00
CA GLN A 79 -9.96 -8.02 -10.34
C GLN A 79 -8.86 -6.94 -10.44
N LEU A 80 -7.63 -7.33 -10.80
CA LEU A 80 -6.48 -6.43 -10.97
C LEU A 80 -6.45 -5.75 -12.34
N GLN A 81 -7.35 -6.12 -13.24
CA GLN A 81 -7.45 -5.61 -14.61
C GLN A 81 -8.69 -4.74 -14.79
N GLY A 82 -8.89 -4.22 -15.99
CA GLY A 82 -10.09 -3.47 -16.37
C GLY A 82 -10.12 -2.06 -15.79
N THR A 83 -11.06 -1.78 -14.89
CA THR A 83 -11.29 -0.44 -14.32
C THR A 83 -10.18 0.02 -13.37
N ALA A 84 -9.42 -0.90 -12.77
CA ALA A 84 -8.34 -0.56 -11.84
C ALA A 84 -7.14 0.07 -12.56
N SER A 85 -6.64 1.18 -12.03
CA SER A 85 -5.38 1.81 -12.45
C SER A 85 -4.23 1.49 -11.48
N ASN A 86 -4.57 1.18 -10.23
CA ASN A 86 -3.61 0.94 -9.17
C ASN A 86 -4.19 0.02 -8.07
N ILE A 87 -3.38 -0.34 -7.10
CA ILE A 87 -3.76 -1.23 -6.00
C ILE A 87 -4.89 -0.65 -5.13
N ASN A 88 -4.88 0.66 -4.89
CA ASN A 88 -5.91 1.30 -4.05
C ASN A 88 -7.31 1.16 -4.65
N ASP A 89 -7.44 1.19 -5.97
CA ASP A 89 -8.73 0.99 -6.65
C ASP A 89 -9.30 -0.40 -6.35
N VAL A 90 -8.44 -1.40 -6.32
CA VAL A 90 -8.83 -2.79 -6.05
C VAL A 90 -9.11 -3.00 -4.56
N LEU A 91 -8.27 -2.47 -3.69
CA LEU A 91 -8.46 -2.54 -2.25
C LEU A 91 -9.73 -1.82 -1.78
N ALA A 92 -10.08 -0.69 -2.39
CA ALA A 92 -11.30 0.05 -2.06
C ALA A 92 -12.59 -0.77 -2.31
N ARG A 93 -12.53 -1.76 -3.21
CA ARG A 93 -13.64 -2.68 -3.52
C ARG A 93 -13.59 -3.97 -2.72
N THR A 94 -12.65 -4.09 -1.79
CA THR A 94 -12.47 -5.28 -0.95
C THR A 94 -13.24 -5.12 0.35
N VAL A 95 -13.98 -6.13 0.74
CA VAL A 95 -14.78 -6.13 1.97
C VAL A 95 -13.92 -5.87 3.20
N GLY A 96 -14.37 -4.97 4.09
CA GLY A 96 -13.66 -4.57 5.30
C GLY A 96 -12.59 -3.50 5.09
N VAL A 97 -12.22 -3.17 3.84
CA VAL A 97 -11.18 -2.19 3.51
C VAL A 97 -11.79 -0.84 3.18
N THR A 98 -11.17 0.22 3.67
CA THR A 98 -11.49 1.61 3.31
C THR A 98 -10.24 2.31 2.84
N ILE A 99 -10.33 3.05 1.75
CA ILE A 99 -9.26 3.91 1.25
C ILE A 99 -9.71 5.36 1.34
N ARG A 100 -8.92 6.19 2.01
CA ARG A 100 -9.10 7.65 2.02
C ARG A 100 -7.93 8.30 1.30
N ASN A 101 -8.20 8.90 0.16
CA ASN A 101 -7.21 9.61 -0.65
C ASN A 101 -7.29 11.12 -0.36
N THR A 102 -6.18 11.82 -0.49
CA THR A 102 -6.10 13.28 -0.28
C THR A 102 -6.01 14.07 -1.57
N GLY A 103 -5.97 13.41 -2.71
CA GLY A 103 -5.84 14.04 -4.03
C GLY A 103 -5.72 13.04 -5.17
N GLY A 104 -5.04 13.43 -6.24
CA GLY A 104 -4.79 12.61 -7.43
C GLY A 104 -3.67 11.58 -7.26
N LEU A 105 -3.07 11.16 -8.38
CA LEU A 105 -1.97 10.18 -8.38
C LEU A 105 -0.78 10.68 -7.54
N GLY A 106 -0.22 9.83 -6.70
CA GLY A 106 0.90 10.15 -5.81
C GLY A 106 0.48 10.84 -4.51
N SER A 107 -0.74 11.35 -4.39
CA SER A 107 -1.23 11.92 -3.14
C SER A 107 -1.33 10.87 -2.05
N ALA A 108 -1.19 11.30 -0.80
CA ALA A 108 -1.27 10.40 0.34
C ALA A 108 -2.60 9.65 0.38
N SER A 109 -2.53 8.36 0.62
CA SER A 109 -3.68 7.49 0.82
C SER A 109 -3.58 6.77 2.16
N ARG A 110 -4.71 6.71 2.87
CA ARG A 110 -4.84 6.02 4.15
C ARG A 110 -5.67 4.78 3.97
N ILE A 111 -5.01 3.64 4.06
CA ILE A 111 -5.65 2.32 4.01
C ILE A 111 -6.07 1.97 5.42
N SER A 112 -7.32 1.57 5.61
CA SER A 112 -7.80 1.01 6.88
C SER A 112 -8.53 -0.30 6.66
N LEU A 113 -8.41 -1.19 7.64
CA LEU A 113 -9.13 -2.45 7.69
C LEU A 113 -9.93 -2.48 9.00
N ARG A 114 -11.25 -2.66 8.88
CA ARG A 114 -12.16 -2.66 10.04
C ARG A 114 -12.02 -1.41 10.91
N GLY A 115 -11.76 -0.24 10.29
CA GLY A 115 -11.57 1.05 10.94
C GLY A 115 -10.20 1.27 11.59
N LEU A 116 -9.30 0.28 11.56
CA LEU A 116 -7.93 0.43 12.01
C LEU A 116 -7.04 0.81 10.83
N GLU A 117 -6.40 1.97 10.91
CA GLU A 117 -5.67 2.58 9.80
C GLU A 117 -4.17 2.76 10.07
N GLY A 118 -3.44 3.03 8.98
CA GLY A 118 -2.04 3.45 9.00
C GLY A 118 -1.13 2.38 9.56
N LYS A 119 -0.30 2.74 10.54
CA LYS A 119 0.72 1.87 11.13
C LYS A 119 0.18 0.66 11.91
N ARG A 120 -1.17 0.54 12.07
CA ARG A 120 -1.84 -0.63 12.67
C ARG A 120 -2.07 -1.75 11.67
N MET A 121 -1.90 -1.44 10.39
CA MET A 121 -1.96 -2.43 9.32
C MET A 121 -0.56 -2.84 8.88
N GLY A 122 -0.34 -4.15 8.71
CA GLY A 122 0.85 -4.67 8.07
C GLY A 122 0.75 -4.50 6.55
N MET A 123 1.80 -3.97 5.93
CA MET A 123 1.95 -3.90 4.47
C MET A 123 3.12 -4.77 4.07
N TYR A 124 2.90 -5.69 3.13
CA TYR A 124 3.88 -6.70 2.75
C TYR A 124 3.95 -6.84 1.22
N VAL A 125 5.12 -7.19 0.73
CA VAL A 125 5.35 -7.66 -0.63
C VAL A 125 6.09 -8.99 -0.53
N ASP A 126 5.53 -10.05 -1.12
CA ASP A 126 6.06 -11.41 -1.03
C ASP A 126 6.39 -11.80 0.43
N GLU A 127 5.49 -11.48 1.37
CA GLU A 127 5.59 -11.77 2.81
C GLU A 127 6.66 -10.96 3.55
N THR A 128 7.30 -9.97 2.90
CA THR A 128 8.31 -9.09 3.47
C THR A 128 7.68 -7.78 3.92
N PRO A 129 7.87 -7.36 5.18
CA PRO A 129 7.29 -6.12 5.68
C PRO A 129 7.83 -4.87 4.95
N MET A 130 6.93 -3.96 4.60
CA MET A 130 7.27 -2.65 4.02
C MET A 130 7.31 -1.51 5.06
N SER A 131 7.24 -1.82 6.34
CA SER A 131 7.00 -0.83 7.40
C SER A 131 7.98 0.36 7.39
N GLN A 132 9.19 0.13 6.99
CA GLN A 132 10.26 1.13 6.97
C GLN A 132 10.52 1.70 5.57
N LEU A 133 10.18 0.96 4.53
CA LEU A 133 10.20 1.46 3.15
C LEU A 133 9.14 2.55 2.90
N SER A 134 8.21 2.77 3.84
CA SER A 134 7.07 3.67 3.69
C SER A 134 7.44 5.13 3.35
N ASN A 135 8.66 5.57 3.64
CA ASN A 135 9.17 6.89 3.22
C ASN A 135 9.54 6.93 1.72
N PHE A 136 9.65 5.79 1.05
CA PHE A 136 10.14 5.68 -0.33
C PHE A 136 9.15 4.96 -1.25
N VAL A 137 8.44 3.95 -0.74
CA VAL A 137 7.54 3.08 -1.50
C VAL A 137 6.19 2.99 -0.80
N ALA A 138 5.11 3.19 -1.56
CA ALA A 138 3.77 2.81 -1.16
C ALA A 138 3.35 1.54 -1.92
N LEU A 139 2.43 0.74 -1.38
CA LEU A 139 1.86 -0.40 -2.12
C LEU A 139 1.32 0.02 -3.50
N ASN A 140 0.75 1.22 -3.56
CA ASN A 140 0.16 1.78 -4.77
C ASN A 140 1.18 2.11 -5.88
N ASP A 141 2.48 2.04 -5.59
CA ASP A 141 3.55 2.24 -6.57
C ASP A 141 3.86 0.98 -7.38
N ILE A 142 3.39 -0.19 -6.92
CA ILE A 142 3.62 -1.46 -7.60
C ILE A 142 2.63 -1.58 -8.77
N PRO A 143 3.11 -1.68 -10.02
CA PRO A 143 2.22 -1.82 -11.18
C PRO A 143 1.36 -3.08 -11.10
N THR A 144 0.06 -2.96 -11.39
CA THR A 144 -0.90 -4.08 -11.28
C THR A 144 -0.57 -5.26 -12.19
N ASN A 145 0.14 -5.03 -13.30
CA ASN A 145 0.60 -6.10 -14.21
C ASN A 145 1.74 -6.96 -13.63
N MET A 146 2.43 -6.49 -12.59
CA MET A 146 3.47 -7.25 -11.86
C MET A 146 2.89 -8.10 -10.72
N ILE A 147 1.60 -7.97 -10.40
CA ILE A 147 0.96 -8.60 -9.25
C ILE A 147 0.25 -9.89 -9.69
N GLU A 148 0.49 -10.99 -8.96
CA GLU A 148 -0.24 -12.25 -9.13
C GLU A 148 -1.56 -12.20 -8.37
N ARG A 149 -1.52 -11.81 -7.09
CA ARG A 149 -2.68 -11.67 -6.22
C ARG A 149 -2.40 -10.69 -5.08
N ILE A 150 -3.46 -10.21 -4.45
CA ILE A 150 -3.38 -9.45 -3.20
C ILE A 150 -4.14 -10.24 -2.13
N GLU A 151 -3.52 -10.41 -0.98
CA GLU A 151 -4.07 -11.12 0.17
C GLU A 151 -4.36 -10.09 1.28
N VAL A 152 -5.59 -10.06 1.78
CA VAL A 152 -6.02 -9.17 2.86
C VAL A 152 -6.39 -10.01 4.07
N TYR A 153 -5.48 -10.08 5.04
CA TYR A 153 -5.65 -10.82 6.29
C TYR A 153 -6.37 -9.95 7.31
N LYS A 154 -7.41 -10.47 7.95
CA LYS A 154 -8.33 -9.73 8.80
C LYS A 154 -8.14 -10.08 10.28
N GLY A 155 -7.44 -9.22 11.02
CA GLY A 155 -7.20 -9.38 12.46
C GLY A 155 -6.00 -10.27 12.82
N ILE A 156 -5.84 -11.41 12.18
CA ILE A 156 -4.69 -12.32 12.36
C ILE A 156 -3.80 -12.30 11.12
N VAL A 157 -2.50 -12.29 11.33
CA VAL A 157 -1.48 -12.29 10.27
C VAL A 157 -0.63 -13.56 10.40
N PRO A 158 -0.34 -14.26 9.30
CA PRO A 158 0.51 -15.45 9.32
C PRO A 158 1.82 -15.22 10.06
N TYR A 159 2.27 -16.23 10.83
CA TYR A 159 3.51 -16.15 11.62
C TYR A 159 4.73 -15.76 10.76
N LYS A 160 4.79 -16.26 9.54
CA LYS A 160 5.92 -16.11 8.61
C LYS A 160 6.12 -14.69 8.07
N PHE A 161 5.17 -13.78 8.25
CA PHE A 161 5.29 -12.41 7.76
C PHE A 161 6.22 -11.54 8.62
N GLY A 162 6.41 -11.89 9.90
CA GLY A 162 7.17 -11.08 10.84
C GLY A 162 6.45 -9.79 11.22
N GLY A 163 7.07 -9.00 12.11
CA GLY A 163 6.52 -7.72 12.55
C GLY A 163 5.21 -7.81 13.33
N SER A 164 4.55 -6.67 13.50
CA SER A 164 3.29 -6.52 14.23
C SER A 164 2.21 -5.84 13.38
N ALA A 165 0.99 -6.37 13.42
CA ALA A 165 -0.17 -5.79 12.75
C ALA A 165 -1.44 -6.05 13.57
N LEU A 166 -2.07 -4.97 14.08
CA LEU A 166 -3.22 -5.07 14.99
C LEU A 166 -4.56 -5.24 14.24
N GLY A 167 -4.69 -4.57 13.10
CA GLY A 167 -5.91 -4.57 12.30
C GLY A 167 -5.95 -5.69 11.27
N GLY A 168 -4.79 -6.23 10.94
CA GLY A 168 -4.59 -7.18 9.86
C GLY A 168 -3.51 -6.73 8.88
N ALA A 169 -3.42 -7.38 7.73
CA ALA A 169 -2.35 -7.14 6.77
C ALA A 169 -2.82 -7.18 5.31
N VAL A 170 -2.12 -6.43 4.47
CA VAL A 170 -2.20 -6.54 3.01
C VAL A 170 -0.86 -7.07 2.51
N ASN A 171 -0.89 -8.21 1.84
CA ASN A 171 0.27 -8.80 1.17
C ASN A 171 0.07 -8.79 -0.34
N VAL A 172 0.99 -8.15 -1.04
CA VAL A 172 1.04 -8.16 -2.50
C VAL A 172 1.99 -9.26 -2.93
N VAL A 173 1.47 -10.26 -3.62
CA VAL A 173 2.26 -11.37 -4.15
C VAL A 173 2.60 -11.06 -5.60
N THR A 174 3.89 -11.04 -5.90
CA THR A 174 4.39 -10.76 -7.25
C THR A 174 4.29 -12.00 -8.15
N LYS A 175 4.20 -11.77 -9.46
CA LYS A 175 4.07 -12.86 -10.44
C LYS A 175 5.32 -13.71 -10.51
N GLU A 176 5.12 -15.01 -10.62
CA GLU A 176 6.11 -15.90 -11.22
C GLU A 176 6.03 -15.79 -12.76
N TYR A 177 7.18 -15.76 -13.39
CA TYR A 177 7.25 -15.46 -14.83
C TYR A 177 7.73 -16.68 -15.61
N PRO A 178 7.21 -16.91 -16.84
CA PRO A 178 7.71 -17.90 -17.76
C PRO A 178 9.23 -17.74 -18.05
N PRO A 179 9.88 -18.76 -18.59
CA PRO A 179 11.31 -18.72 -18.89
C PRO A 179 11.76 -17.56 -19.76
N VAL A 180 10.91 -17.14 -20.70
CA VAL A 180 11.08 -15.90 -21.48
C VAL A 180 9.84 -15.06 -21.27
N TYR A 181 10.02 -13.84 -20.86
CA TYR A 181 8.89 -12.95 -20.53
C TYR A 181 9.26 -11.49 -20.83
N PHE A 182 8.37 -10.82 -21.55
CA PHE A 182 8.42 -9.38 -21.75
C PHE A 182 7.01 -8.80 -21.62
N ASP A 183 6.86 -7.82 -20.77
CA ASP A 183 5.60 -7.10 -20.53
C ASP A 183 5.88 -5.59 -20.62
N PHE A 184 5.18 -4.91 -21.49
CA PHE A 184 5.20 -3.47 -21.60
C PHE A 184 3.79 -2.94 -21.47
N THR A 185 3.58 -1.97 -20.59
CA THR A 185 2.29 -1.32 -20.37
C THR A 185 2.46 0.18 -20.41
N TYR A 186 1.59 0.86 -21.14
CA TYR A 186 1.47 2.32 -21.11
C TYR A 186 0.01 2.71 -20.90
N GLU A 187 -0.21 3.58 -19.93
CA GLU A 187 -1.51 4.19 -19.64
C GLU A 187 -1.40 5.70 -19.71
N VAL A 188 -2.34 6.35 -20.41
CA VAL A 188 -2.52 7.80 -20.46
C VAL A 188 -3.94 8.14 -20.02
N GLY A 189 -4.11 9.23 -19.27
CA GLY A 189 -5.43 9.62 -18.80
C GLY A 189 -5.56 11.09 -18.39
N SER A 190 -6.74 11.41 -17.89
CA SER A 190 -7.09 12.75 -17.41
C SER A 190 -6.05 13.28 -16.41
N PHE A 191 -6.02 14.59 -16.23
CA PHE A 191 -5.09 15.30 -15.33
C PHE A 191 -3.63 15.14 -15.75
N ASN A 192 -3.39 14.95 -17.07
CA ASN A 192 -2.09 14.71 -17.67
C ASN A 192 -1.35 13.54 -16.98
N THR A 193 -2.06 12.42 -16.79
CA THR A 193 -1.52 11.23 -16.15
C THR A 193 -0.87 10.33 -17.18
N HIS A 194 0.38 9.90 -16.92
CA HIS A 194 1.14 8.97 -17.73
C HIS A 194 1.76 7.91 -16.82
N GLN A 195 1.51 6.66 -17.10
CA GLN A 195 2.11 5.53 -16.39
C GLN A 195 2.71 4.55 -17.40
N VAL A 196 3.97 4.22 -17.20
CA VAL A 196 4.70 3.23 -18.02
C VAL A 196 5.24 2.17 -17.08
N SER A 197 5.13 0.91 -17.45
CA SER A 197 5.84 -0.16 -16.77
C SER A 197 6.37 -1.17 -17.79
N THR A 198 7.52 -1.74 -17.48
CA THR A 198 8.15 -2.77 -18.31
C THR A 198 8.83 -3.81 -17.43
N VAL A 199 8.75 -5.06 -17.84
CA VAL A 199 9.45 -6.19 -17.21
C VAL A 199 10.00 -7.07 -18.31
N PHE A 200 11.27 -7.39 -18.22
CA PHE A 200 11.91 -8.42 -19.04
C PHE A 200 12.51 -9.48 -18.12
N LYS A 201 12.26 -10.75 -18.40
CA LYS A 201 12.88 -11.87 -17.71
C LYS A 201 13.30 -12.96 -18.69
N ARG A 202 14.45 -13.55 -18.41
CA ARG A 202 14.96 -14.69 -19.17
C ARG A 202 15.58 -15.71 -18.22
N THR A 203 15.16 -16.95 -18.36
CA THR A 203 15.66 -18.09 -17.59
C THR A 203 16.41 -19.03 -18.51
N ASP A 204 17.65 -19.37 -18.17
CA ASP A 204 18.32 -20.50 -18.76
C ASP A 204 17.82 -21.81 -18.12
N ARG A 205 17.12 -22.63 -18.91
CA ARG A 205 16.50 -23.87 -18.43
C ARG A 205 17.54 -24.90 -17.96
N LYS A 206 18.78 -24.86 -18.45
CA LYS A 206 19.84 -25.83 -18.10
C LYS A 206 20.41 -25.50 -16.71
N SER A 207 20.86 -24.30 -16.49
CA SER A 207 21.47 -23.86 -15.22
C SER A 207 20.47 -23.46 -14.17
N GLY A 208 19.20 -23.17 -14.53
CA GLY A 208 18.20 -22.61 -13.64
C GLY A 208 18.45 -21.16 -13.24
N LEU A 209 19.38 -20.47 -13.96
CA LEU A 209 19.65 -19.06 -13.75
C LEU A 209 18.61 -18.21 -14.47
N GLN A 210 18.00 -17.28 -13.75
CA GLN A 210 17.06 -16.30 -14.28
C GLN A 210 17.63 -14.90 -14.07
N PHE A 211 17.64 -14.12 -15.11
CA PHE A 211 17.89 -12.68 -15.09
C PHE A 211 16.58 -11.93 -15.30
N GLY A 212 16.33 -10.92 -14.48
CA GLY A 212 15.19 -10.02 -14.60
C GLY A 212 15.62 -8.56 -14.57
N ILE A 213 14.99 -7.73 -15.38
CA ILE A 213 15.09 -6.27 -15.33
C ILE A 213 13.72 -5.69 -15.53
N GLY A 214 13.41 -4.63 -14.81
CA GLY A 214 12.12 -3.96 -14.92
C GLY A 214 12.17 -2.52 -14.44
N GLY A 215 11.13 -1.78 -14.78
CA GLY A 215 10.98 -0.42 -14.32
C GLY A 215 9.56 0.10 -14.49
N ALA A 216 9.29 1.18 -13.77
CA ALA A 216 8.05 1.91 -13.88
C ALA A 216 8.32 3.41 -13.80
N PHE A 217 7.53 4.16 -14.55
CA PHE A 217 7.48 5.61 -14.53
C PHE A 217 6.04 6.04 -14.34
N SER A 218 5.80 6.93 -13.39
CA SER A 218 4.50 7.51 -13.14
C SER A 218 4.62 9.02 -13.08
N PHE A 219 3.77 9.69 -13.83
CA PHE A 219 3.67 11.15 -13.88
C PHE A 219 2.19 11.56 -13.86
N ALA A 220 1.86 12.57 -13.10
CA ALA A 220 0.57 13.25 -13.19
C ALA A 220 0.75 14.73 -12.83
N LYS A 221 0.07 15.60 -13.56
CA LYS A 221 0.01 17.02 -13.23
C LYS A 221 -0.98 17.29 -12.09
N ASN A 222 -2.00 16.43 -11.97
CA ASN A 222 -3.05 16.51 -10.96
C ASN A 222 -3.78 17.85 -10.93
N ASP A 223 -3.89 18.53 -12.09
CA ASP A 223 -4.57 19.81 -12.19
C ASP A 223 -6.07 19.63 -12.38
N TYR A 224 -6.85 20.05 -11.40
CA TYR A 224 -8.31 20.00 -11.43
C TYR A 224 -8.91 21.11 -10.56
N LYS A 225 -10.20 21.39 -10.79
CA LYS A 225 -10.95 22.34 -9.98
C LYS A 225 -11.43 21.68 -8.69
N MET A 226 -11.24 22.36 -7.56
CA MET A 226 -11.70 21.90 -6.25
C MET A 226 -12.54 22.99 -5.57
N LYS A 227 -13.56 22.58 -4.79
CA LYS A 227 -14.33 23.47 -3.94
C LYS A 227 -13.92 23.24 -2.49
N LEU A 228 -13.44 24.29 -1.86
CA LEU A 228 -12.95 24.25 -0.49
C LEU A 228 -14.04 24.70 0.48
N ALA A 229 -14.32 23.86 1.51
CA ALA A 229 -15.35 24.14 2.50
C ALA A 229 -14.98 25.33 3.41
N ASN A 230 -13.69 25.54 3.69
CA ASN A 230 -13.17 26.68 4.44
C ASN A 230 -13.24 28.02 3.68
N LEU A 231 -13.58 27.98 2.39
CA LEU A 231 -13.83 29.17 1.54
C LEU A 231 -15.29 29.20 1.07
N ASP A 232 -16.24 28.81 1.91
CA ASP A 232 -17.68 28.76 1.62
C ASP A 232 -18.04 28.02 0.32
N GLY A 233 -17.26 27.01 -0.01
CA GLY A 233 -17.45 26.20 -1.22
C GLY A 233 -16.96 26.88 -2.50
N ARG A 234 -16.15 27.92 -2.41
CA ARG A 234 -15.52 28.60 -3.55
C ARG A 234 -14.70 27.60 -4.36
N GLU A 235 -14.80 27.71 -5.68
CA GLU A 235 -14.01 26.91 -6.61
C GLU A 235 -12.65 27.53 -6.83
N VAL A 236 -11.59 26.77 -6.57
CA VAL A 236 -10.20 27.12 -6.80
C VAL A 236 -9.53 26.06 -7.66
N LYS A 237 -8.44 26.41 -8.31
CA LYS A 237 -7.67 25.47 -9.12
C LYS A 237 -6.59 24.80 -8.29
N ARG A 238 -6.57 23.47 -8.30
CA ARG A 238 -5.45 22.67 -7.81
C ARG A 238 -4.43 22.58 -8.93
N ASP A 239 -3.28 23.21 -8.83
CA ASP A 239 -2.28 23.28 -9.90
C ASP A 239 -0.82 23.14 -9.41
N HIS A 240 -0.62 22.98 -8.10
CA HIS A 240 0.66 22.69 -7.50
C HIS A 240 0.66 21.32 -6.79
N ASP A 241 0.40 20.24 -7.58
CA ASP A 241 0.32 18.86 -7.09
C ASP A 241 0.97 17.85 -8.06
N GLN A 242 1.93 18.33 -8.83
CA GLN A 242 2.62 17.47 -9.80
C GLN A 242 3.35 16.34 -9.07
N PHE A 243 3.13 15.13 -9.57
CA PHE A 243 3.77 13.92 -9.11
C PHE A 243 4.66 13.33 -10.19
N ASN A 244 5.86 12.88 -9.79
CA ASN A 244 6.79 12.20 -10.65
C ASN A 244 7.50 11.10 -9.86
N LYS A 245 7.45 9.86 -10.36
CA LYS A 245 8.14 8.72 -9.76
C LYS A 245 8.79 7.85 -10.81
N ILE A 246 10.04 7.48 -10.54
CA ILE A 246 10.82 6.53 -11.32
C ILE A 246 11.17 5.37 -10.41
N MET A 247 10.94 4.16 -10.87
CA MET A 247 11.39 2.91 -10.26
C MET A 247 12.14 2.09 -11.32
N ALA A 248 13.29 1.55 -10.97
CA ALA A 248 14.03 0.62 -11.80
C ALA A 248 14.60 -0.49 -10.93
N GLY A 249 14.61 -1.72 -11.43
CA GLY A 249 15.09 -2.85 -10.67
C GLY A 249 15.68 -3.95 -11.55
N MET A 250 16.54 -4.75 -10.93
CA MET A 250 17.08 -5.97 -11.52
C MET A 250 17.04 -7.10 -10.51
N SER A 251 16.95 -8.33 -11.01
CA SER A 251 16.95 -9.54 -10.18
C SER A 251 17.79 -10.64 -10.83
N LEU A 252 18.50 -11.37 -10.00
CA LEU A 252 19.16 -12.62 -10.37
C LEU A 252 18.57 -13.73 -9.49
N LYS A 253 18.07 -14.80 -10.09
CA LYS A 253 17.46 -15.94 -9.38
C LYS A 253 18.12 -17.23 -9.88
N ALA A 254 18.51 -18.10 -8.96
CA ALA A 254 19.00 -19.44 -9.24
C ALA A 254 18.06 -20.47 -8.60
N THR A 255 17.64 -21.50 -9.34
CA THR A 255 16.64 -22.49 -8.89
C THR A 255 17.13 -23.93 -8.95
N LYS A 256 18.33 -24.18 -9.47
CA LYS A 256 18.90 -25.54 -9.63
C LYS A 256 20.22 -25.71 -8.89
N TRP A 257 20.44 -24.92 -7.85
CA TRP A 257 21.62 -25.02 -7.01
C TRP A 257 21.27 -25.72 -5.69
N TRP A 258 22.10 -25.56 -4.66
CA TRP A 258 21.85 -26.20 -3.36
C TRP A 258 20.54 -25.66 -2.69
N PHE A 259 20.24 -24.38 -2.85
CA PHE A 259 18.93 -23.81 -2.51
C PHE A 259 17.94 -24.03 -3.66
N ASP A 260 16.66 -24.28 -3.33
CA ASP A 260 15.58 -24.37 -4.31
C ASP A 260 15.32 -23.00 -4.95
N GLU A 261 15.56 -21.94 -4.19
CA GLU A 261 15.57 -20.56 -4.66
C GLU A 261 16.68 -19.77 -3.97
N MET A 262 17.54 -19.17 -4.76
CA MET A 262 18.45 -18.11 -4.34
C MET A 262 18.19 -16.90 -5.24
N LYS A 263 17.67 -15.79 -4.65
CA LYS A 263 17.29 -14.59 -5.41
C LYS A 263 17.97 -13.38 -4.80
N TRP A 264 18.65 -12.62 -5.66
CA TRP A 264 19.19 -11.30 -5.33
C TRP A 264 18.45 -10.23 -6.14
N GLU A 265 18.09 -9.14 -5.49
CA GLU A 265 17.35 -8.02 -6.07
C GLU A 265 18.02 -6.70 -5.74
N LEU A 266 17.97 -5.79 -6.72
CA LEU A 266 18.40 -4.41 -6.58
C LEU A 266 17.32 -3.50 -7.16
N ILE A 267 16.84 -2.52 -6.37
CA ILE A 267 15.78 -1.59 -6.77
C ILE A 267 16.24 -0.17 -6.50
N PHE A 268 16.04 0.71 -7.46
CA PHE A 268 16.27 2.14 -7.36
C PHE A 268 14.93 2.88 -7.47
N LEU A 269 14.74 3.90 -6.61
CA LEU A 269 13.53 4.72 -6.60
C LEU A 269 13.89 6.19 -6.49
N LYS A 270 13.13 7.03 -7.22
CA LYS A 270 13.20 8.49 -7.11
C LYS A 270 11.80 9.06 -7.21
N THR A 271 11.42 9.90 -6.25
CA THR A 271 10.10 10.54 -6.22
C THR A 271 10.24 12.05 -6.04
N ARG A 272 9.37 12.80 -6.71
CA ARG A 272 9.11 14.22 -6.44
C ARG A 272 7.61 14.43 -6.44
N GLN A 273 7.10 15.10 -5.41
CA GLN A 273 5.70 15.43 -5.23
C GLN A 273 5.58 16.87 -4.78
N GLU A 274 4.94 17.69 -5.57
CA GLU A 274 4.54 19.05 -5.18
C GLU A 274 3.46 18.97 -4.10
N ILE A 275 3.33 20.02 -3.31
CA ILE A 275 2.41 20.06 -2.18
C ILE A 275 1.34 21.11 -2.46
N GLN A 276 0.11 20.65 -2.70
CA GLN A 276 -1.03 21.54 -2.83
C GLN A 276 -1.49 22.01 -1.45
N GLY A 277 -1.47 23.30 -1.24
CA GLY A 277 -2.06 23.91 -0.05
C GLY A 277 -3.58 23.77 -0.01
N ILE A 278 -4.15 23.86 1.18
CA ILE A 278 -5.59 23.85 1.44
C ILE A 278 -6.05 25.21 1.95
N ASP A 279 -5.35 25.74 2.95
CA ASP A 279 -5.67 27.04 3.55
C ASP A 279 -5.05 28.19 2.76
N LEU A 280 -3.96 27.95 2.09
CA LEU A 280 -3.20 28.89 1.27
C LEU A 280 -2.88 28.29 -0.09
N ASP A 281 -2.62 29.16 -1.07
CA ASP A 281 -2.14 28.80 -2.39
C ASP A 281 -0.61 28.58 -2.34
N VAL A 282 -0.21 27.33 -2.08
CA VAL A 282 1.20 26.90 -2.05
C VAL A 282 1.73 26.74 -3.48
N ARG A 283 2.89 27.31 -3.80
CA ARG A 283 3.40 27.42 -5.17
C ARG A 283 4.78 26.83 -5.41
N GLU A 284 5.59 26.63 -4.37
CA GLU A 284 7.00 26.21 -4.51
C GLU A 284 7.35 24.96 -3.72
N ALA A 285 6.61 24.65 -2.64
CA ALA A 285 6.95 23.58 -1.74
C ALA A 285 6.74 22.18 -2.37
N TYR A 286 7.71 21.27 -2.17
CA TYR A 286 7.62 19.90 -2.64
C TYR A 286 8.37 18.92 -1.74
N ASN A 287 7.91 17.68 -1.72
CA ASN A 287 8.62 16.55 -1.16
C ASN A 287 9.49 15.87 -2.21
N HIS A 288 10.64 15.35 -1.79
CA HIS A 288 11.52 14.57 -2.64
C HIS A 288 12.10 13.39 -1.90
N SER A 289 12.33 12.30 -2.62
CA SER A 289 13.03 11.13 -2.09
C SER A 289 13.85 10.44 -3.18
N ILE A 290 14.92 9.78 -2.75
CA ILE A 290 15.75 8.90 -3.56
C ILE A 290 16.22 7.75 -2.68
N SER A 291 16.11 6.51 -3.16
CA SER A 291 16.53 5.33 -2.41
C SER A 291 17.04 4.21 -3.29
N GLY A 292 17.89 3.38 -2.69
CA GLY A 292 18.32 2.09 -3.21
C GLY A 292 17.95 1.00 -2.22
N VAL A 293 17.46 -0.12 -2.73
CA VAL A 293 17.08 -1.32 -1.96
C VAL A 293 17.85 -2.50 -2.54
N THR A 294 18.44 -3.32 -1.69
CA THR A 294 18.99 -4.62 -2.10
C THR A 294 18.50 -5.70 -1.16
N ALA A 295 18.17 -6.86 -1.69
CA ALA A 295 17.70 -7.99 -0.90
C ALA A 295 18.26 -9.31 -1.44
N LEU A 296 18.52 -10.24 -0.53
CA LEU A 296 18.90 -11.63 -0.82
C LEU A 296 17.88 -12.55 -0.16
N THR A 297 17.29 -13.44 -0.93
CA THR A 297 16.36 -14.47 -0.47
C THR A 297 16.95 -15.85 -0.74
N LEU A 298 16.88 -16.74 0.26
CA LEU A 298 17.32 -18.14 0.18
C LEU A 298 16.19 -19.02 0.66
N LYS A 299 15.76 -20.00 -0.15
CA LYS A 299 14.72 -20.96 0.23
C LYS A 299 15.18 -22.39 -0.04
N ARG A 300 14.88 -23.28 0.90
CA ARG A 300 15.18 -24.71 0.77
C ARG A 300 14.11 -25.53 1.48
N LYS A 301 13.51 -26.46 0.76
CA LYS A 301 12.67 -27.51 1.33
C LYS A 301 13.54 -28.67 1.81
N ASN A 302 13.10 -29.37 2.84
CA ASN A 302 13.84 -30.49 3.43
C ASN A 302 15.30 -30.10 3.75
N PHE A 303 15.49 -29.00 4.46
CA PHE A 303 16.78 -28.42 4.81
C PHE A 303 17.50 -29.31 5.87
N PHE A 304 18.50 -30.09 5.46
CA PHE A 304 19.21 -31.12 6.22
C PHE A 304 18.37 -32.29 6.75
N VAL A 305 17.06 -32.09 7.00
CA VAL A 305 16.14 -33.05 7.55
C VAL A 305 14.84 -33.01 6.75
N ASP A 306 14.27 -34.20 6.44
CA ASP A 306 12.97 -34.27 5.76
C ASP A 306 11.88 -33.61 6.60
N GLY A 307 11.04 -32.81 5.94
CA GLY A 307 9.98 -32.05 6.58
C GLY A 307 10.41 -30.70 7.17
N LEU A 308 11.72 -30.35 7.17
CA LEU A 308 12.21 -29.05 7.63
C LEU A 308 12.39 -28.09 6.45
N ASP A 309 11.53 -27.12 6.34
CA ASP A 309 11.63 -26.05 5.35
C ASP A 309 12.37 -24.83 5.93
N PHE A 310 13.22 -24.20 5.12
CA PHE A 310 14.03 -23.04 5.45
C PHE A 310 13.76 -21.91 4.46
N ASP A 311 13.50 -20.71 4.99
CA ASP A 311 13.33 -19.48 4.21
C ASP A 311 14.04 -18.35 4.95
N PHE A 312 15.08 -17.81 4.32
CA PHE A 312 15.87 -16.70 4.86
C PHE A 312 15.89 -15.54 3.88
N GLU A 313 15.70 -14.34 4.43
CA GLU A 313 15.77 -13.11 3.68
C GLU A 313 16.55 -12.05 4.45
N ILE A 314 17.42 -11.32 3.75
CA ILE A 314 18.12 -10.15 4.27
C ILE A 314 17.98 -9.00 3.26
N GLY A 315 17.57 -7.84 3.75
CA GLY A 315 17.38 -6.64 2.94
C GLY A 315 18.09 -5.43 3.53
N TYR A 316 18.59 -4.56 2.68
CA TYR A 316 19.16 -3.28 3.07
C TYR A 316 18.63 -2.15 2.21
N VAL A 317 18.19 -1.10 2.90
CA VAL A 317 17.66 0.13 2.28
C VAL A 317 18.55 1.30 2.66
N ILE A 318 18.90 2.10 1.68
CA ILE A 318 19.55 3.39 1.89
C ILE A 318 18.78 4.46 1.12
N GLY A 319 18.47 5.58 1.76
CA GLY A 319 17.75 6.65 1.08
C GLY A 319 17.88 8.00 1.72
N LYS A 320 17.50 8.98 0.94
CA LYS A 320 17.37 10.39 1.37
C LYS A 320 15.98 10.89 1.02
N TYR A 321 15.38 11.64 1.92
CA TYR A 321 14.09 12.27 1.70
C TYR A 321 14.00 13.59 2.45
N GLY A 322 13.10 14.46 2.03
CA GLY A 322 12.88 15.73 2.73
C GLY A 322 11.81 16.59 2.09
N LEU A 323 11.39 17.57 2.84
CA LEU A 323 10.59 18.71 2.38
C LEU A 323 11.53 19.80 1.89
N ARG A 324 11.19 20.43 0.77
CA ARG A 324 11.79 21.65 0.32
C ARG A 324 10.74 22.75 0.26
N ASP A 325 10.87 23.74 1.13
CA ASP A 325 9.99 24.87 1.26
C ASP A 325 10.85 26.13 1.56
N LYS A 326 11.24 26.84 0.49
CA LYS A 326 12.11 28.02 0.53
C LYS A 326 11.41 29.28 0.06
N ALA A 327 10.10 29.20 -0.16
CA ALA A 327 9.34 30.31 -0.68
C ALA A 327 9.47 31.55 0.24
N MET A 328 9.86 32.67 -0.35
CA MET A 328 9.97 33.95 0.39
C MET A 328 8.64 34.69 0.46
N ASN A 329 7.62 34.19 -0.25
CA ASN A 329 6.29 34.80 -0.31
C ASN A 329 5.25 33.70 -0.03
N ARG A 330 4.14 34.08 0.59
CA ARG A 330 2.94 33.29 0.75
C ARG A 330 1.80 33.98 -0.01
N TYR A 331 0.84 33.20 -0.45
CA TYR A 331 -0.30 33.69 -1.20
C TYR A 331 -1.59 33.11 -0.63
N ASP A 332 -2.63 33.98 -0.55
CA ASP A 332 -3.98 33.48 -0.38
C ASP A 332 -4.56 32.99 -1.72
N TRP A 333 -5.79 32.47 -1.68
CA TRP A 333 -6.47 32.00 -2.89
C TRP A 333 -6.99 33.13 -3.80
N ASP A 334 -6.85 34.39 -3.40
CA ASP A 334 -7.12 35.57 -4.23
C ASP A 334 -5.86 36.06 -4.95
N GLY A 335 -4.73 35.44 -4.68
CA GLY A 335 -3.43 35.81 -5.24
C GLY A 335 -2.77 36.98 -4.50
N ASN A 336 -3.33 37.43 -3.36
CA ASN A 336 -2.72 38.47 -2.55
C ASN A 336 -1.48 37.91 -1.84
N LYS A 337 -0.42 38.70 -1.84
CA LYS A 337 0.80 38.36 -1.13
C LYS A 337 0.61 38.56 0.37
N LEU A 338 0.88 37.51 1.13
CA LEU A 338 0.87 37.53 2.58
C LEU A 338 2.30 37.67 3.13
N PRO A 339 2.46 38.28 4.33
CA PRO A 339 3.77 38.36 4.96
C PRO A 339 4.34 36.92 5.22
N PRO A 340 5.68 36.78 5.10
CA PRO A 340 6.31 35.51 5.42
C PRO A 340 6.14 35.21 6.91
N VAL A 341 6.05 33.92 7.26
CA VAL A 341 5.96 33.49 8.68
C VAL A 341 7.32 33.60 9.38
N SER A 342 8.40 33.48 8.62
CA SER A 342 9.77 33.60 9.09
C SER A 342 10.59 34.51 8.16
N PRO A 343 11.58 35.26 8.66
CA PRO A 343 12.54 35.98 7.84
C PRO A 343 13.31 35.09 6.85
N PHE A 344 13.32 33.81 7.08
CA PHE A 344 13.99 32.79 6.23
C PHE A 344 13.06 32.11 5.21
N GLY A 345 11.79 32.57 5.11
CA GLY A 345 10.79 32.04 4.18
C GLY A 345 9.91 30.93 4.78
N GLY A 346 9.34 30.10 3.90
CA GLY A 346 8.38 29.04 4.19
C GLY A 346 6.94 29.42 3.83
N GLU A 347 6.28 28.59 3.04
CA GLU A 347 4.87 28.79 2.65
C GLU A 347 3.94 27.69 3.15
N GLN A 348 4.44 26.45 3.27
CA GLN A 348 3.67 25.28 3.69
C GLN A 348 3.53 25.21 5.22
N ASN A 349 4.60 25.49 5.95
CA ASN A 349 4.68 25.43 7.41
C ASN A 349 5.07 26.79 7.99
N ASN A 350 5.09 26.91 9.32
CA ASN A 350 5.54 28.14 9.99
C ASN A 350 7.07 28.35 9.90
N PHE A 351 7.81 27.42 9.34
CA PHE A 351 9.26 27.48 9.18
C PHE A 351 9.65 27.02 7.78
N PRO A 352 10.68 27.60 7.18
CA PRO A 352 11.24 27.13 5.93
C PRO A 352 11.91 25.76 6.12
N SER A 353 12.07 25.00 5.04
CA SER A 353 12.71 23.68 5.08
C SER A 353 13.60 23.47 3.85
N ASP A 354 14.78 22.90 4.06
CA ASP A 354 15.64 22.27 3.06
C ASP A 354 16.06 20.89 3.59
N GLY A 355 15.06 20.08 3.90
CA GLY A 355 15.23 18.77 4.54
C GLY A 355 16.03 17.80 3.70
N ARG A 356 17.06 17.17 4.32
CA ARG A 356 17.96 16.19 3.71
C ARG A 356 18.15 15.00 4.66
N ASN A 357 17.03 14.41 5.08
CA ASN A 357 17.04 13.29 6.00
C ASN A 357 17.61 12.05 5.31
N ARG A 358 18.60 11.41 5.94
CA ARG A 358 19.15 10.13 5.49
C ARG A 358 18.63 9.01 6.36
N SER A 359 18.07 7.97 5.75
CA SER A 359 17.61 6.76 6.41
C SER A 359 18.38 5.56 5.89
N ASN A 360 18.82 4.71 6.82
CA ASN A 360 19.41 3.40 6.51
C ASN A 360 18.66 2.35 7.30
N GLU A 361 18.29 1.26 6.66
CA GLU A 361 17.54 0.17 7.25
C GLU A 361 18.14 -1.18 6.88
N LEU A 362 18.29 -2.05 7.87
CA LEU A 362 18.65 -3.45 7.70
C LEU A 362 17.52 -4.30 8.23
N THR A 363 16.99 -5.17 7.39
CA THR A 363 15.99 -6.18 7.75
C THR A 363 16.54 -7.58 7.56
N SER A 364 16.17 -8.51 8.44
CA SER A 364 16.46 -9.93 8.26
C SER A 364 15.28 -10.75 8.75
N LYS A 365 14.87 -11.73 7.98
CA LYS A 365 13.77 -12.65 8.30
C LYS A 365 14.22 -14.08 8.11
N LEU A 366 14.03 -14.91 9.12
CA LEU A 366 14.23 -16.34 9.09
C LEU A 366 12.90 -17.04 9.40
N ASN A 367 12.45 -17.89 8.51
CA ASN A 367 11.35 -18.81 8.75
C ASN A 367 11.88 -20.25 8.70
N MET A 368 11.52 -21.05 9.68
CA MET A 368 11.75 -22.49 9.70
C MET A 368 10.42 -23.16 10.00
N GLY A 369 9.97 -24.02 9.08
CA GLY A 369 8.76 -24.84 9.24
C GLY A 369 9.15 -26.30 9.32
N TYR A 370 8.73 -26.99 10.36
CA TYR A 370 8.96 -28.41 10.52
C TYR A 370 7.63 -29.19 10.51
N THR A 371 7.42 -29.94 9.47
CA THR A 371 6.29 -30.88 9.34
C THR A 371 6.65 -32.17 10.06
N ILE A 372 6.09 -32.40 11.26
CA ILE A 372 6.34 -33.59 12.06
C ILE A 372 5.67 -34.82 11.39
N ASP A 373 4.39 -34.65 11.05
CA ASP A 373 3.56 -35.60 10.34
C ASP A 373 2.42 -34.91 9.60
N GLU A 374 1.45 -35.63 9.07
CA GLU A 374 0.29 -35.07 8.35
C GLU A 374 -0.69 -34.30 9.24
N HIS A 375 -0.54 -34.36 10.57
CA HIS A 375 -1.39 -33.72 11.56
C HIS A 375 -0.71 -32.54 12.25
N HIS A 376 0.61 -32.56 12.39
CA HIS A 376 1.38 -31.67 13.28
C HIS A 376 2.48 -30.94 12.54
N GLY A 377 2.47 -29.61 12.64
CA GLY A 377 3.52 -28.73 12.15
C GLY A 377 3.99 -27.74 13.22
N LEU A 378 5.29 -27.51 13.30
CA LEU A 378 5.92 -26.51 14.15
C LEU A 378 6.61 -25.48 13.27
N ASN A 379 6.49 -24.21 13.64
CA ASN A 379 7.11 -23.13 12.88
C ASN A 379 7.80 -22.14 13.79
N LEU A 380 8.93 -21.64 13.33
CA LEU A 380 9.71 -20.58 13.96
C LEU A 380 9.89 -19.43 12.98
N ASN A 381 9.56 -18.20 13.40
CA ASN A 381 9.87 -16.99 12.69
C ASN A 381 10.79 -16.10 13.54
N ILE A 382 11.87 -15.61 12.97
CA ILE A 382 12.73 -14.60 13.58
C ILE A 382 12.81 -13.42 12.60
N TYR A 383 12.30 -12.28 13.01
CA TYR A 383 12.35 -11.04 12.21
C TYR A 383 13.14 -9.97 12.97
N PHE A 384 14.21 -9.48 12.36
CA PHE A 384 15.04 -8.39 12.87
C PHE A 384 14.92 -7.18 11.94
N ASP A 385 14.74 -6.01 12.55
CA ASP A 385 14.74 -4.72 11.86
C ASP A 385 15.62 -3.72 12.62
N GLN A 386 16.48 -3.02 11.90
CA GLN A 386 17.26 -1.92 12.42
C GLN A 386 17.13 -0.70 11.51
N ASN A 387 16.55 0.36 12.02
CA ASN A 387 16.45 1.65 11.35
C ASN A 387 17.39 2.68 12.00
N SER A 388 18.08 3.46 11.16
CA SER A 388 18.92 4.58 11.57
C SER A 388 18.55 5.81 10.75
N LEU A 389 18.08 6.85 11.41
CA LEU A 389 17.71 8.12 10.82
C LEU A 389 18.70 9.21 11.20
N HIS A 390 19.18 9.94 10.20
CA HIS A 390 20.05 11.10 10.34
C HIS A 390 19.34 12.29 9.71
N PRO A 391 18.50 13.01 10.46
CA PRO A 391 17.81 14.18 9.98
C PRO A 391 18.79 15.36 9.81
N SER A 392 18.54 16.20 8.81
CA SER A 392 19.32 17.41 8.54
C SER A 392 18.44 18.44 7.82
N ASP A 393 18.29 19.58 8.44
CA ASP A 393 17.62 20.76 7.87
C ASP A 393 18.25 22.05 8.39
N SER A 394 19.30 22.49 7.71
CA SER A 394 20.07 23.68 8.13
C SER A 394 19.29 24.99 8.02
N LEU A 395 18.28 25.04 7.14
CA LEU A 395 17.45 26.22 6.98
C LEU A 395 16.47 26.36 8.15
N MET A 396 15.87 25.24 8.55
CA MET A 396 15.00 25.19 9.72
C MET A 396 15.79 25.47 11.02
N ASP A 397 17.00 24.90 11.18
CA ASP A 397 17.85 25.17 12.34
C ASP A 397 18.18 26.67 12.46
N LYS A 398 18.44 27.36 11.33
CA LYS A 398 18.63 28.81 11.31
C LYS A 398 17.37 29.57 11.73
N ALA A 399 16.21 29.16 11.24
CA ALA A 399 14.93 29.81 11.56
C ALA A 399 14.54 29.61 13.04
N LEU A 400 14.90 28.49 13.63
CA LEU A 400 14.66 28.20 15.04
C LEU A 400 15.72 28.82 15.97
N GLY A 401 16.91 29.12 15.47
CA GLY A 401 18.05 29.60 16.26
C GLY A 401 18.78 28.49 17.04
N PHE A 402 18.39 27.23 16.86
CA PHE A 402 19.04 26.08 17.48
C PHE A 402 18.90 24.82 16.62
N ARG A 403 19.73 23.83 16.89
CA ARG A 403 19.63 22.54 16.21
C ARG A 403 18.48 21.73 16.76
N SER A 404 17.49 21.45 15.92
CA SER A 404 16.27 20.70 16.26
C SER A 404 16.35 19.20 15.92
N ASN A 405 17.34 18.78 15.14
CA ASN A 405 17.40 17.50 14.47
C ASN A 405 18.54 16.62 15.01
N PHE A 406 18.23 15.44 15.53
CA PHE A 406 19.22 14.54 16.11
C PHE A 406 19.14 13.14 15.48
N PRO A 407 20.32 12.47 15.30
CA PRO A 407 20.34 11.10 14.85
C PRO A 407 19.58 10.17 15.80
N SER A 408 18.89 9.21 15.21
CA SER A 408 18.14 8.21 15.95
C SER A 408 18.42 6.80 15.42
N LYS A 409 18.32 5.82 16.32
CA LYS A 409 18.48 4.41 15.98
C LYS A 409 17.44 3.59 16.71
N MET A 410 16.72 2.74 15.98
CA MET A 410 15.79 1.79 16.54
C MET A 410 16.13 0.38 16.06
N LYS A 411 16.01 -0.58 16.94
CA LYS A 411 16.14 -2.02 16.66
C LYS A 411 14.91 -2.73 17.17
N THR A 412 14.39 -3.63 16.38
CA THR A 412 13.27 -4.50 16.75
C THR A 412 13.64 -5.94 16.42
N LEU A 413 13.38 -6.85 17.35
CA LEU A 413 13.48 -8.28 17.15
C LEU A 413 12.14 -8.90 17.50
N THR A 414 11.51 -9.61 16.57
CA THR A 414 10.30 -10.38 16.78
C THR A 414 10.63 -11.86 16.65
N ILE A 415 10.29 -12.64 17.66
CA ILE A 415 10.41 -14.10 17.63
C ILE A 415 9.00 -14.66 17.71
N GLY A 416 8.60 -15.41 16.71
CA GLY A 416 7.28 -16.04 16.58
C GLY A 416 7.39 -17.55 16.56
N TRP A 417 6.56 -18.22 17.34
CA TRP A 417 6.36 -19.68 17.34
C TRP A 417 4.95 -19.98 16.90
N SER A 418 4.78 -20.92 15.98
CA SER A 418 3.46 -21.38 15.58
C SER A 418 3.36 -22.89 15.62
N TYR A 419 2.19 -23.36 16.02
CA TYR A 419 1.82 -24.78 15.98
C TYR A 419 0.58 -24.94 15.11
N ASP A 420 0.72 -25.75 14.08
CA ASP A 420 -0.35 -26.08 13.15
C ASP A 420 -0.85 -27.51 13.41
N LEU A 421 -2.16 -27.64 13.59
CA LEU A 421 -2.84 -28.90 13.85
C LEU A 421 -3.90 -29.17 12.78
N THR A 422 -3.86 -30.35 12.18
CA THR A 422 -4.85 -30.79 11.18
C THR A 422 -5.44 -32.13 11.62
N LEU A 423 -6.77 -32.21 11.82
CA LEU A 423 -7.48 -33.40 12.27
C LEU A 423 -8.65 -33.75 11.35
N PHE A 424 -9.18 -34.98 11.52
CA PHE A 424 -10.37 -35.45 10.82
C PHE A 424 -10.24 -35.40 9.29
N ASN A 425 -9.13 -35.89 8.76
CA ASN A 425 -8.79 -35.86 7.33
C ASN A 425 -8.88 -34.43 6.76
N GLY A 426 -8.32 -33.46 7.46
CA GLY A 426 -8.29 -32.07 7.05
C GLY A 426 -9.60 -31.31 7.22
N LYS A 427 -10.63 -31.88 7.87
CA LYS A 427 -11.86 -31.13 8.19
C LYS A 427 -11.63 -30.07 9.25
N PHE A 428 -10.83 -30.35 10.27
CA PHE A 428 -10.45 -29.39 11.30
C PHE A 428 -9.01 -28.95 11.09
N GLN A 429 -8.80 -27.64 11.13
CA GLN A 429 -7.46 -27.03 11.19
C GLN A 429 -7.43 -26.00 12.29
N ASN A 430 -6.30 -25.96 13.02
CA ASN A 430 -5.99 -24.95 14.00
C ASN A 430 -4.56 -24.42 13.76
N ALA A 431 -4.36 -23.15 13.93
CA ALA A 431 -3.06 -22.48 13.86
C ALA A 431 -2.91 -21.56 15.07
N PHE A 432 -2.14 -21.99 16.05
CA PHE A 432 -1.80 -21.20 17.23
C PHE A 432 -0.46 -20.51 17.02
N THR A 433 -0.35 -19.22 17.32
CA THR A 433 0.89 -18.44 17.19
C THR A 433 1.14 -17.65 18.46
N PHE A 434 2.38 -17.72 18.95
CA PHE A 434 2.91 -16.91 20.04
C PHE A 434 4.06 -16.02 19.51
N LYS A 435 4.08 -14.74 19.91
CA LYS A 435 5.11 -13.78 19.48
C LYS A 435 5.71 -13.05 20.67
N ASN A 436 7.02 -12.90 20.63
CA ASN A 436 7.76 -12.03 21.55
C ASN A 436 8.39 -10.89 20.76
N PHE A 437 8.13 -9.66 21.22
CA PHE A 437 8.60 -8.42 20.62
C PHE A 437 9.62 -7.77 21.55
N LEU A 438 10.86 -7.63 21.10
CA LEU A 438 11.92 -6.92 21.80
C LEU A 438 12.29 -5.68 20.98
N PHE A 439 12.32 -4.52 21.61
CA PHE A 439 12.78 -3.33 20.91
C PHE A 439 13.69 -2.46 21.76
N SER A 440 14.55 -1.73 21.08
CA SER A 440 15.44 -0.75 21.69
C SER A 440 15.53 0.48 20.77
N SER A 441 15.29 1.64 21.33
CA SER A 441 15.38 2.93 20.64
C SER A 441 16.36 3.84 21.35
N ARG A 442 17.18 4.57 20.59
CA ARG A 442 18.09 5.61 21.08
C ARG A 442 17.93 6.87 20.23
N SER A 443 17.79 8.01 20.92
CA SER A 443 17.69 9.33 20.32
C SER A 443 18.15 10.39 21.30
N ARG A 444 18.06 11.65 20.88
CA ARG A 444 18.06 12.81 21.76
C ARG A 444 16.72 13.51 21.66
N SER A 445 16.21 13.98 22.75
CA SER A 445 15.01 14.82 22.82
C SER A 445 15.43 16.23 23.20
N ILE A 446 14.84 17.22 22.55
CA ILE A 446 14.92 18.61 22.95
C ILE A 446 13.51 19.06 23.34
N ASP A 447 13.40 19.73 24.48
CA ASP A 447 12.19 20.46 24.80
C ASP A 447 12.29 21.83 24.12
N VAL A 448 11.42 22.07 23.16
CA VAL A 448 11.41 23.29 22.34
C VAL A 448 11.01 24.51 23.17
N TYR A 449 10.42 24.29 24.35
CA TYR A 449 9.99 25.37 25.27
C TYR A 449 11.01 25.69 26.37
N SER A 450 11.87 24.74 26.67
CA SER A 450 13.00 24.97 27.58
C SER A 450 14.28 25.02 26.75
N VAL A 451 15.05 26.09 26.89
CA VAL A 451 16.38 26.26 26.26
C VAL A 451 17.39 25.26 26.87
N SER A 452 16.93 24.01 27.11
CA SER A 452 17.75 22.97 27.71
C SER A 452 18.57 22.24 26.65
N SER A 453 19.74 21.75 27.04
CA SER A 453 20.57 20.88 26.20
C SER A 453 19.82 19.62 25.83
N PRO A 454 19.98 19.09 24.58
CA PRO A 454 19.29 17.88 24.16
C PRO A 454 19.69 16.68 25.04
N GLU A 455 18.71 16.09 25.72
CA GLU A 455 18.96 14.93 26.58
C GLU A 455 18.91 13.60 25.79
N PRO A 456 19.83 12.65 26.11
CA PRO A 456 19.79 11.35 25.49
C PRO A 456 18.59 10.55 26.02
N VAL A 457 17.80 9.99 25.08
CA VAL A 457 16.66 9.11 25.39
C VAL A 457 16.98 7.71 24.92
N LYS A 458 16.89 6.75 25.84
CA LYS A 458 17.02 5.33 25.55
C LYS A 458 15.81 4.59 26.11
N VAL A 459 15.14 3.85 25.24
CA VAL A 459 13.99 3.00 25.60
C VAL A 459 14.31 1.57 25.18
N SER A 460 14.13 0.60 26.08
CA SER A 460 14.27 -0.83 25.77
C SER A 460 13.17 -1.59 26.51
N LYS A 461 12.36 -2.36 25.80
CA LYS A 461 11.23 -3.09 26.37
C LYS A 461 10.95 -4.39 25.60
N SER A 462 10.26 -5.31 26.27
CA SER A 462 9.74 -6.56 25.70
C SER A 462 8.26 -6.66 25.89
N TYR A 463 7.57 -7.24 24.89
CA TYR A 463 6.14 -7.47 24.91
C TYR A 463 5.81 -8.82 24.26
N VAL A 464 4.68 -9.39 24.65
CA VAL A 464 4.18 -10.65 24.09
C VAL A 464 2.81 -10.46 23.46
N GLY A 465 2.57 -11.22 22.41
CA GLY A 465 1.30 -11.34 21.71
C GLY A 465 1.03 -12.79 21.36
N PHE A 466 -0.24 -13.13 21.14
CA PHE A 466 -0.63 -14.45 20.67
C PHE A 466 -1.90 -14.38 19.84
N SER A 467 -2.06 -15.36 18.97
CA SER A 467 -3.26 -15.51 18.15
C SER A 467 -3.56 -16.98 17.91
N ASP A 468 -4.82 -17.28 17.75
CA ASP A 468 -5.34 -18.60 17.47
C ASP A 468 -6.39 -18.52 16.36
N ALA A 469 -6.27 -19.36 15.34
CA ALA A 469 -7.20 -19.44 14.24
C ALA A 469 -7.62 -20.88 14.03
N MET A 470 -8.91 -21.12 13.89
CA MET A 470 -9.47 -22.45 13.67
C MET A 470 -10.48 -22.46 12.53
N ARG A 471 -10.55 -23.56 11.83
CA ARG A 471 -11.52 -23.83 10.77
C ARG A 471 -12.09 -25.23 10.91
N TYR A 472 -13.41 -25.36 10.69
CA TYR A 472 -14.08 -26.64 10.56
C TYR A 472 -14.88 -26.71 9.27
N LYS A 473 -14.62 -27.72 8.44
CA LYS A 473 -15.38 -28.03 7.21
C LYS A 473 -16.53 -28.96 7.54
N PHE A 474 -17.77 -28.46 7.44
CA PHE A 474 -18.97 -29.29 7.57
C PHE A 474 -19.18 -30.14 6.32
N THR A 475 -19.03 -29.51 5.15
CA THR A 475 -19.06 -30.13 3.83
C THR A 475 -17.87 -29.66 2.99
N ASN A 476 -17.73 -30.14 1.77
CA ASN A 476 -16.71 -29.65 0.85
C ASN A 476 -16.92 -28.19 0.47
N ASP A 477 -18.16 -27.70 0.57
CA ASP A 477 -18.58 -26.37 0.16
C ASP A 477 -18.76 -25.39 1.34
N LEU A 478 -19.03 -25.89 2.56
CA LEU A 478 -19.38 -25.08 3.72
C LEU A 478 -18.36 -25.25 4.84
N MET A 479 -17.80 -24.14 5.32
CA MET A 479 -16.89 -24.12 6.45
C MET A 479 -17.17 -22.96 7.40
N LEU A 480 -16.89 -23.18 8.67
CA LEU A 480 -16.85 -22.19 9.72
C LEU A 480 -15.41 -21.88 10.09
N LYS A 481 -15.10 -20.60 10.30
CA LYS A 481 -13.81 -20.11 10.79
C LYS A 481 -14.04 -19.33 12.06
N ALA A 482 -13.16 -19.50 13.04
CA ALA A 482 -13.14 -18.68 14.23
C ALA A 482 -11.69 -18.28 14.53
N SER A 483 -11.49 -17.10 15.04
CA SER A 483 -10.17 -16.66 15.42
C SER A 483 -10.19 -15.71 16.59
N PHE A 484 -9.13 -15.77 17.40
CA PHE A 484 -8.87 -14.89 18.53
C PHE A 484 -7.46 -14.34 18.45
N ASN A 485 -7.27 -13.08 18.79
CA ASN A 485 -5.93 -12.48 18.87
C ASN A 485 -5.78 -11.56 20.08
N SER A 486 -4.57 -11.55 20.62
CA SER A 486 -4.09 -10.55 21.58
C SER A 486 -2.72 -10.11 21.14
N GLU A 487 -2.67 -9.04 20.35
CA GLU A 487 -1.46 -8.58 19.66
C GLU A 487 -1.00 -7.21 20.16
N VAL A 488 0.28 -6.94 19.96
CA VAL A 488 0.95 -5.70 20.39
C VAL A 488 1.58 -5.03 19.17
N ARG A 489 1.40 -3.71 19.04
CA ARG A 489 2.13 -2.90 18.07
C ARG A 489 3.12 -2.00 18.78
N ILE A 490 4.39 -2.20 18.47
CA ILE A 490 5.46 -1.34 18.94
C ILE A 490 5.38 0.00 18.22
N PRO A 491 5.51 1.14 18.92
CA PRO A 491 5.61 2.44 18.28
C PRO A 491 6.78 2.48 17.29
N THR A 492 6.58 3.11 16.16
CA THR A 492 7.63 3.27 15.13
C THR A 492 8.71 4.27 15.59
N SER A 493 9.83 4.28 14.89
CA SER A 493 10.90 5.27 15.10
C SER A 493 10.37 6.70 15.03
N GLU A 494 9.56 7.02 14.03
CA GLU A 494 8.94 8.35 13.89
C GLU A 494 8.01 8.71 15.06
N GLU A 495 7.21 7.77 15.56
CA GLU A 495 6.33 8.00 16.71
C GLU A 495 7.10 8.27 18.00
N LEU A 496 8.21 7.56 18.23
CA LEU A 496 9.02 7.70 19.44
C LEU A 496 9.94 8.91 19.38
N ILE A 497 10.50 9.21 18.20
CA ILE A 497 11.66 10.09 18.06
C ILE A 497 11.30 11.34 17.24
N GLY A 498 10.16 11.30 16.52
CA GLY A 498 9.77 12.35 15.59
C GLY A 498 10.50 12.25 14.25
N ASN A 499 10.25 13.22 13.39
CA ASN A 499 10.88 13.31 12.06
C ASN A 499 11.95 14.39 11.96
N GLY A 500 12.21 15.08 13.07
CA GLY A 500 13.23 16.11 13.17
C GLY A 500 12.81 17.50 12.72
N TYR A 501 11.54 17.73 12.31
CA TYR A 501 11.11 19.09 11.92
C TYR A 501 9.67 19.45 12.32
N SER A 502 8.68 18.61 12.08
CA SER A 502 7.28 18.92 12.42
C SER A 502 6.66 17.95 13.42
N ILE A 503 7.32 16.81 13.64
CA ILE A 503 6.90 15.80 14.60
C ILE A 503 7.90 15.74 15.74
N LEU A 504 7.44 16.11 16.92
CA LEU A 504 8.23 16.09 18.14
C LEU A 504 8.37 14.66 18.69
N ALA A 505 9.48 14.39 19.38
CA ALA A 505 9.73 13.12 20.04
C ALA A 505 8.69 12.83 21.14
N SER A 506 8.32 11.55 21.26
CA SER A 506 7.40 11.04 22.26
C SER A 506 7.92 9.72 22.86
N PRO A 507 9.03 9.74 23.58
CA PRO A 507 9.71 8.52 24.06
C PRO A 507 8.93 7.75 25.13
N ALA A 508 7.95 8.39 25.78
CA ALA A 508 7.08 7.80 26.80
C ALA A 508 5.90 7.00 26.23
N LEU A 509 5.76 6.92 24.90
CA LEU A 509 4.67 6.18 24.28
C LEU A 509 4.64 4.72 24.74
N LYS A 510 3.43 4.29 25.11
CA LYS A 510 3.11 2.88 25.34
C LYS A 510 2.76 2.21 24.00
N PRO A 511 3.09 0.93 23.81
CA PRO A 511 2.63 0.19 22.65
C PRO A 511 1.12 0.04 22.67
N GLU A 512 0.54 0.02 21.49
CA GLU A 512 -0.88 -0.30 21.32
C GLU A 512 -1.09 -1.79 21.53
N ARG A 513 -2.22 -2.15 22.13
CA ARG A 513 -2.65 -3.54 22.33
C ARG A 513 -4.04 -3.75 21.78
N THR A 514 -4.24 -4.80 20.99
CA THR A 514 -5.57 -5.24 20.57
C THR A 514 -5.91 -6.59 21.15
N SER A 515 -7.19 -6.78 21.46
CA SER A 515 -7.75 -8.11 21.70
C SER A 515 -9.01 -8.22 20.85
N GLY A 516 -9.10 -9.28 20.06
CA GLY A 516 -10.16 -9.43 19.07
C GLY A 516 -10.63 -10.84 18.89
N VAL A 517 -11.90 -10.95 18.48
CA VAL A 517 -12.55 -12.21 18.09
C VAL A 517 -13.18 -12.00 16.72
N ASN A 518 -13.07 -13.00 15.85
CA ASN A 518 -13.74 -13.05 14.57
C ASN A 518 -14.36 -14.43 14.36
N VAL A 519 -15.59 -14.44 13.86
CA VAL A 519 -16.29 -15.66 13.44
C VAL A 519 -16.79 -15.45 12.02
N GLY A 520 -16.45 -16.38 11.14
CA GLY A 520 -16.80 -16.30 9.73
C GLY A 520 -17.33 -17.62 9.20
N MET A 521 -18.25 -17.53 8.25
CA MET A 521 -18.79 -18.65 7.48
C MET A 521 -18.44 -18.44 6.03
N LEU A 522 -17.89 -19.46 5.39
CA LEU A 522 -17.58 -19.47 3.95
C LEU A 522 -18.36 -20.61 3.29
N TYR A 523 -19.22 -20.25 2.35
CA TYR A 523 -19.83 -21.15 1.39
C TYR A 523 -19.17 -20.96 0.04
N ARG A 524 -18.64 -22.06 -0.56
CA ARG A 524 -17.93 -22.01 -1.82
C ARG A 524 -18.26 -23.25 -2.66
N HIS A 525 -19.02 -23.06 -3.70
CA HIS A 525 -19.47 -24.13 -4.59
C HIS A 525 -18.90 -23.96 -6.00
N LEU A 526 -18.29 -25.05 -6.52
CA LEU A 526 -17.84 -25.11 -7.90
C LEU A 526 -18.96 -25.72 -8.74
N GLN A 527 -19.49 -24.97 -9.67
CA GLN A 527 -20.54 -25.42 -10.58
C GLN A 527 -20.00 -26.46 -11.59
N GLN A 528 -20.82 -27.38 -12.02
CA GLN A 528 -20.43 -28.45 -12.97
C GLN A 528 -19.87 -27.94 -14.29
N ARG A 529 -20.22 -26.70 -14.71
CA ARG A 529 -19.70 -26.02 -15.90
C ARG A 529 -18.47 -25.14 -15.65
N GLY A 530 -17.79 -25.32 -14.52
CA GLY A 530 -16.57 -24.58 -14.16
C GLY A 530 -16.79 -23.19 -13.56
N GLY A 531 -18.03 -22.77 -13.32
CA GLY A 531 -18.36 -21.53 -12.61
C GLY A 531 -18.14 -21.65 -11.09
N LEU A 532 -17.88 -20.52 -10.43
CA LEU A 532 -17.70 -20.43 -8.98
C LEU A 532 -18.82 -19.59 -8.38
N VAL A 533 -19.40 -20.06 -7.27
CA VAL A 533 -20.21 -19.25 -6.36
C VAL A 533 -19.53 -19.24 -4.99
N GLU A 534 -19.30 -18.06 -4.44
CA GLU A 534 -18.65 -17.89 -3.15
C GLU A 534 -19.39 -16.83 -2.34
N ILE A 535 -19.77 -17.17 -1.10
CA ILE A 535 -20.42 -16.28 -0.15
C ILE A 535 -19.66 -16.38 1.17
N GLU A 536 -19.21 -15.24 1.69
CA GLU A 536 -18.48 -15.14 2.95
C GLU A 536 -19.19 -14.15 3.88
N LEU A 537 -19.48 -14.57 5.08
CA LEU A 537 -20.04 -13.75 6.15
C LEU A 537 -19.06 -13.74 7.33
N ASN A 538 -18.67 -12.56 7.82
CA ASN A 538 -17.81 -12.41 8.99
C ASN A 538 -18.44 -11.47 10.01
N VAL A 539 -18.36 -11.83 11.28
CA VAL A 539 -18.70 -10.98 12.44
C VAL A 539 -17.45 -10.82 13.29
N PHE A 540 -17.15 -9.59 13.69
CA PHE A 540 -15.93 -9.31 14.43
C PHE A 540 -16.16 -8.34 15.59
N TYR A 541 -15.31 -8.49 16.60
CA TYR A 541 -15.21 -7.60 17.75
C TYR A 541 -13.73 -7.40 18.09
N ASN A 542 -13.27 -6.14 18.19
CA ASN A 542 -11.91 -5.81 18.60
C ASN A 542 -11.94 -4.68 19.64
N GLN A 543 -11.07 -4.78 20.63
CA GLN A 543 -10.78 -3.73 21.60
C GLN A 543 -9.31 -3.34 21.48
N LEU A 544 -9.06 -2.08 21.16
CA LEU A 544 -7.74 -1.47 21.08
C LEU A 544 -7.50 -0.62 22.34
N LYS A 545 -6.39 -0.86 23.02
CA LYS A 545 -5.93 -0.08 24.19
C LYS A 545 -4.68 0.73 23.82
N ASP A 546 -4.50 1.86 24.52
CA ASP A 546 -3.34 2.75 24.34
C ASP A 546 -3.15 3.22 22.89
N MET A 547 -4.24 3.41 22.14
CA MET A 547 -4.23 3.88 20.77
C MET A 547 -3.32 5.10 20.61
N ILE A 548 -2.36 5.04 19.70
CA ILE A 548 -1.46 6.15 19.42
C ILE A 548 -2.11 7.04 18.36
N ARG A 549 -2.25 8.32 18.67
CA ARG A 549 -2.77 9.33 17.74
C ARG A 549 -1.77 10.45 17.53
N PHE A 550 -1.74 10.93 16.30
CA PHE A 550 -1.08 12.17 15.94
C PHE A 550 -1.92 13.33 16.41
N THR A 551 -1.37 14.19 17.23
CA THR A 551 -2.06 15.33 17.84
C THR A 551 -1.27 16.62 17.62
N PRO A 552 -1.92 17.74 17.24
CA PRO A 552 -1.25 19.03 17.22
C PRO A 552 -0.61 19.31 18.59
N ASP A 553 0.53 19.96 18.58
CA ASP A 553 1.17 20.47 19.79
C ASP A 553 0.77 21.94 20.06
N MET A 554 1.22 22.49 21.19
CA MET A 554 0.96 23.92 21.48
C MET A 554 1.70 24.86 20.53
N ILE A 555 2.80 24.41 19.91
CA ILE A 555 3.45 25.15 18.85
C ILE A 555 2.67 24.90 17.55
N PRO A 556 2.14 25.95 16.91
CA PRO A 556 1.51 25.84 15.60
C PRO A 556 2.42 25.12 14.60
N THR A 557 1.86 24.23 13.78
CA THR A 557 2.56 23.37 12.79
C THR A 557 3.45 22.27 13.35
N MET A 558 3.62 22.18 14.66
CA MET A 558 4.23 21.03 15.30
C MET A 558 3.17 20.07 15.84
N ALA A 559 3.49 18.80 15.83
CA ALA A 559 2.62 17.75 16.34
C ALA A 559 3.43 16.68 17.06
N ARG A 560 2.79 15.89 17.87
CA ARG A 560 3.40 14.71 18.48
C ARG A 560 2.42 13.55 18.56
N TYR A 561 2.96 12.37 18.67
CA TYR A 561 2.17 11.19 18.93
C TYR A 561 1.89 11.05 20.43
N ARG A 562 0.65 10.74 20.78
CA ARG A 562 0.23 10.50 22.17
C ARG A 562 -0.66 9.27 22.24
N ASN A 563 -0.61 8.56 23.38
CA ASN A 563 -1.60 7.51 23.63
C ASN A 563 -2.95 8.16 23.91
N PHE A 564 -3.89 7.95 23.00
CA PHE A 564 -5.24 8.49 23.11
C PHE A 564 -6.10 7.72 24.10
N GLY A 565 -5.90 6.40 24.22
CA GLY A 565 -6.64 5.51 25.12
C GLY A 565 -7.33 4.36 24.40
N SER A 566 -8.55 3.97 24.86
CA SER A 566 -9.19 2.74 24.41
C SER A 566 -10.29 2.99 23.38
N VAL A 567 -10.32 2.14 22.37
CA VAL A 567 -11.29 2.16 21.26
C VAL A 567 -11.86 0.75 21.09
N ARG A 568 -13.15 0.64 20.80
CA ARG A 568 -13.83 -0.62 20.50
C ARG A 568 -14.36 -0.58 19.07
N THR A 569 -14.07 -1.64 18.31
CA THR A 569 -14.65 -1.88 16.98
C THR A 569 -15.49 -3.14 16.99
N ARG A 570 -16.67 -3.09 16.40
CA ARG A 570 -17.50 -4.26 16.10
C ARG A 570 -18.14 -4.11 14.73
N GLY A 571 -18.39 -5.21 14.07
CA GLY A 571 -18.98 -5.13 12.74
C GLY A 571 -19.33 -6.46 12.11
N ILE A 572 -19.92 -6.34 10.93
CA ILE A 572 -20.32 -7.45 10.07
C ILE A 572 -19.85 -7.16 8.63
N GLU A 573 -19.37 -8.18 7.97
CA GLU A 573 -18.90 -8.15 6.58
C GLU A 573 -19.61 -9.24 5.79
N LEU A 574 -20.12 -8.88 4.62
CA LEU A 574 -20.69 -9.81 3.64
C LEU A 574 -19.94 -9.64 2.31
N ASP A 575 -19.45 -10.74 1.74
CA ASP A 575 -18.85 -10.80 0.40
C ASP A 575 -19.51 -11.93 -0.38
N ALA A 576 -20.09 -11.62 -1.53
CA ALA A 576 -20.73 -12.57 -2.41
C ALA A 576 -20.22 -12.35 -3.84
N LYS A 577 -19.81 -13.41 -4.50
CA LYS A 577 -19.33 -13.36 -5.87
C LYS A 577 -19.51 -14.68 -6.59
N GLY A 578 -19.69 -14.60 -7.90
CA GLY A 578 -19.83 -15.82 -8.67
C GLY A 578 -20.08 -15.60 -10.16
N ASP A 579 -19.89 -16.67 -10.90
CA ASP A 579 -20.24 -16.76 -12.30
C ASP A 579 -21.72 -17.15 -12.42
N VAL A 580 -22.57 -16.18 -12.77
CA VAL A 580 -24.02 -16.41 -12.98
C VAL A 580 -24.24 -17.28 -14.20
N CYS A 581 -23.47 -17.04 -15.24
CA CYS A 581 -23.38 -17.85 -16.44
C CYS A 581 -21.97 -17.69 -17.07
N PRO A 582 -21.61 -18.46 -18.10
CA PRO A 582 -20.28 -18.36 -18.73
C PRO A 582 -19.89 -16.98 -19.26
N LEU A 583 -20.86 -16.08 -19.41
CA LEU A 583 -20.64 -14.72 -19.92
C LEU A 583 -20.66 -13.64 -18.82
N LEU A 584 -21.24 -13.94 -17.64
CA LEU A 584 -21.52 -12.93 -16.62
C LEU A 584 -20.99 -13.35 -15.27
N TYR A 585 -20.05 -12.57 -14.76
CA TYR A 585 -19.58 -12.62 -13.38
C TYR A 585 -20.09 -11.41 -12.61
N LEU A 586 -20.57 -11.66 -11.39
CA LEU A 586 -21.02 -10.61 -10.47
C LEU A 586 -20.27 -10.70 -9.15
N TYR A 587 -20.08 -9.55 -8.49
CA TYR A 587 -19.72 -9.51 -7.08
C TYR A 587 -20.47 -8.40 -6.37
N ALA A 588 -20.74 -8.62 -5.10
CA ALA A 588 -21.30 -7.61 -4.20
C ALA A 588 -20.74 -7.80 -2.81
N ASN A 589 -20.33 -6.72 -2.15
CA ASN A 589 -19.93 -6.79 -0.76
C ASN A 589 -20.43 -5.60 0.03
N ALA A 590 -20.57 -5.81 1.34
CA ALA A 590 -20.97 -4.77 2.28
C ALA A 590 -20.21 -4.92 3.59
N THR A 591 -19.88 -3.79 4.21
CA THR A 591 -19.24 -3.72 5.51
C THR A 591 -19.97 -2.73 6.39
N TYR A 592 -20.43 -3.19 7.54
CA TYR A 592 -20.85 -2.33 8.63
C TYR A 592 -19.85 -2.46 9.77
N GLN A 593 -19.31 -1.32 10.23
CA GLN A 593 -18.33 -1.25 11.32
C GLN A 593 -18.65 -0.08 12.25
N ASP A 594 -18.59 -0.30 13.55
CA ASP A 594 -18.88 0.71 14.56
C ASP A 594 -17.67 0.87 15.49
N LEU A 595 -16.87 1.89 15.24
CA LEU A 595 -15.65 2.20 15.98
C LEU A 595 -15.93 3.33 16.97
N ARG A 596 -15.80 3.08 18.28
CA ARG A 596 -16.15 4.04 19.35
C ARG A 596 -15.05 4.22 20.38
N ASP A 597 -14.97 5.45 20.90
CA ASP A 597 -14.20 5.76 22.10
C ASP A 597 -14.90 5.14 23.33
N VAL A 598 -14.20 4.32 24.09
CA VAL A 598 -14.75 3.64 25.29
C VAL A 598 -14.14 4.13 26.62
N ARG A 599 -13.41 5.23 26.59
CA ARG A 599 -12.88 5.86 27.80
C ARG A 599 -13.99 6.62 28.53
N LYS A 600 -14.25 6.26 29.78
CA LYS A 600 -15.25 6.94 30.61
C LYS A 600 -14.75 8.29 31.12
N LEU A 601 -13.46 8.37 31.48
CA LEU A 601 -12.85 9.57 32.04
C LEU A 601 -11.78 10.13 31.09
N THR A 602 -11.58 11.43 31.15
CA THR A 602 -10.46 12.13 30.50
C THR A 602 -9.16 11.68 31.17
N PRO A 603 -8.12 11.28 30.39
CA PRO A 603 -6.87 10.77 30.95
C PRO A 603 -6.25 11.72 31.98
N GLY A 604 -5.89 11.16 33.15
CA GLY A 604 -5.26 11.92 34.24
C GLY A 604 -6.21 12.81 35.06
N THR A 605 -7.51 12.70 34.85
CA THR A 605 -8.52 13.52 35.57
C THR A 605 -9.69 12.66 36.02
N ALA A 606 -10.55 13.19 36.93
CA ALA A 606 -11.84 12.61 37.32
C ALA A 606 -13.00 13.12 36.45
N VAL A 607 -12.71 13.88 35.41
CA VAL A 607 -13.73 14.50 34.54
C VAL A 607 -14.22 13.49 33.51
N GLU A 608 -15.54 13.44 33.30
CA GLU A 608 -16.14 12.60 32.27
C GLU A 608 -15.59 12.97 30.88
N ASN A 609 -15.33 11.95 30.07
CA ASN A 609 -14.86 12.15 28.71
C ASN A 609 -16.04 12.53 27.79
N PRO A 610 -16.05 13.75 27.18
CA PRO A 610 -17.13 14.17 26.31
C PRO A 610 -17.28 13.34 25.05
N THR A 611 -16.24 12.56 24.69
CA THR A 611 -16.24 11.67 23.52
C THR A 611 -16.60 10.22 23.88
N TYR A 612 -16.94 9.95 25.15
CA TYR A 612 -17.33 8.60 25.57
C TYR A 612 -18.50 8.06 24.74
N ASN A 613 -18.34 6.84 24.25
CA ASN A 613 -19.25 6.13 23.35
C ASN A 613 -19.59 6.85 22.02
N LYS A 614 -18.84 7.90 21.65
CA LYS A 614 -18.95 8.55 20.35
C LYS A 614 -18.12 7.81 19.29
N ARG A 615 -18.55 7.88 18.02
CA ARG A 615 -17.79 7.30 16.90
C ARG A 615 -16.47 8.03 16.70
N ILE A 616 -15.43 7.25 16.39
CA ILE A 616 -14.13 7.82 16.03
C ILE A 616 -14.27 8.52 14.68
N PRO A 617 -13.82 9.79 14.57
CA PRO A 617 -13.84 10.56 13.32
C PRO A 617 -13.01 9.94 12.21
N ASN A 618 -13.35 10.30 10.97
CA ASN A 618 -12.69 9.87 9.73
C ASN A 618 -12.73 8.35 9.50
N VAL A 619 -13.71 7.65 10.09
CA VAL A 619 -13.95 6.21 9.88
C VAL A 619 -15.35 6.02 9.29
N PRO A 620 -15.48 5.70 8.01
CA PRO A 620 -16.75 5.30 7.42
C PRO A 620 -17.29 4.04 8.10
N TYR A 621 -18.57 4.05 8.46
CA TYR A 621 -19.17 2.93 9.20
C TYR A 621 -20.04 2.01 8.34
N LEU A 622 -20.42 2.44 7.13
CA LEU A 622 -21.17 1.63 6.17
C LEU A 622 -20.61 1.84 4.77
N LEU A 623 -20.20 0.75 4.16
CA LEU A 623 -19.61 0.65 2.84
C LEU A 623 -20.32 -0.45 2.07
N ALA A 624 -20.50 -0.27 0.77
CA ALA A 624 -21.00 -1.32 -0.12
C ALA A 624 -20.38 -1.18 -1.50
N ASN A 625 -20.03 -2.29 -2.13
CA ASN A 625 -19.53 -2.35 -3.48
C ASN A 625 -20.31 -3.37 -4.29
N PHE A 626 -20.47 -3.10 -5.56
CA PHE A 626 -21.06 -3.98 -6.55
C PHE A 626 -20.25 -3.93 -7.84
N GLY A 627 -20.08 -5.05 -8.51
CA GLY A 627 -19.45 -5.09 -9.81
C GLY A 627 -20.01 -6.19 -10.69
N ALA A 628 -19.92 -5.93 -11.99
CA ALA A 628 -20.36 -6.82 -13.05
C ALA A 628 -19.30 -6.90 -14.15
N GLU A 629 -19.03 -8.09 -14.65
CA GLU A 629 -18.16 -8.33 -15.78
C GLU A 629 -18.89 -9.21 -16.79
N LEU A 630 -19.09 -8.65 -17.99
CA LEU A 630 -19.47 -9.41 -19.16
C LEU A 630 -18.23 -9.74 -19.95
N HIS A 631 -18.00 -11.00 -20.28
CA HIS A 631 -16.86 -11.41 -21.07
C HIS A 631 -17.27 -12.40 -22.15
N LYS A 632 -16.69 -12.23 -23.33
CA LYS A 632 -16.95 -13.11 -24.46
C LYS A 632 -15.70 -13.27 -25.31
N GLU A 633 -15.35 -14.53 -25.53
CA GLU A 633 -14.29 -14.88 -26.47
C GLU A 633 -14.79 -14.72 -27.92
N ASN A 634 -13.88 -14.29 -28.79
CA ASN A 634 -14.09 -14.21 -30.25
C ASN A 634 -15.29 -13.38 -30.69
N LEU A 635 -15.65 -12.33 -29.94
CA LEU A 635 -16.83 -11.49 -30.19
C LEU A 635 -16.84 -10.88 -31.59
N PHE A 636 -15.68 -10.49 -32.12
CA PHE A 636 -15.55 -9.86 -33.46
C PHE A 636 -15.12 -10.82 -34.56
N GLY A 637 -15.34 -12.13 -34.37
CA GLY A 637 -15.08 -13.16 -35.38
C GLY A 637 -13.61 -13.59 -35.55
N GLY A 638 -12.67 -12.99 -34.79
CA GLY A 638 -11.28 -13.39 -34.78
C GLY A 638 -11.02 -14.51 -33.78
N LYS A 639 -10.03 -15.36 -34.03
CA LYS A 639 -9.57 -16.37 -33.07
C LYS A 639 -8.66 -15.74 -31.99
N GLU A 640 -8.60 -16.34 -30.80
CA GLU A 640 -7.71 -15.92 -29.72
C GLU A 640 -7.93 -14.45 -29.26
N GLN A 641 -9.18 -14.03 -29.24
CA GLN A 641 -9.61 -12.71 -28.79
C GLN A 641 -10.53 -12.85 -27.59
N ASN A 642 -10.45 -11.90 -26.66
CA ASN A 642 -11.38 -11.80 -25.54
C ASN A 642 -11.81 -10.34 -25.33
N THR A 643 -13.11 -10.13 -25.20
CA THR A 643 -13.68 -8.82 -24.94
C THR A 643 -14.36 -8.85 -23.57
N ARG A 644 -14.03 -7.88 -22.72
CA ARG A 644 -14.58 -7.73 -21.38
C ARG A 644 -15.20 -6.35 -21.24
N LEU A 645 -16.43 -6.30 -20.74
CA LEU A 645 -17.08 -5.08 -20.30
C LEU A 645 -17.22 -5.14 -18.78
N LEU A 646 -16.65 -4.17 -18.10
CA LEU A 646 -16.57 -4.12 -16.64
C LEU A 646 -17.32 -2.90 -16.12
N PHE A 647 -18.05 -3.10 -15.06
CA PHE A 647 -18.74 -2.06 -14.31
C PHE A 647 -18.52 -2.27 -12.81
N ASP A 648 -18.19 -1.20 -12.10
CA ASP A 648 -18.00 -1.18 -10.65
C ASP A 648 -18.75 0.00 -10.05
N ALA A 649 -19.42 -0.22 -8.94
CA ALA A 649 -20.07 0.82 -8.14
C ALA A 649 -19.62 0.71 -6.68
N SER A 650 -19.25 1.84 -6.10
CA SER A 650 -18.80 1.93 -4.70
C SER A 650 -19.60 2.98 -3.96
N TYR A 651 -20.18 2.58 -2.83
CA TYR A 651 -20.95 3.44 -1.94
C TYR A 651 -20.26 3.57 -0.59
N VAL A 652 -20.06 4.82 -0.16
CA VAL A 652 -19.60 5.18 1.18
C VAL A 652 -20.68 6.03 1.84
N HIS A 653 -21.20 5.59 2.98
CA HIS A 653 -22.18 6.37 3.71
C HIS A 653 -21.53 7.54 4.45
N LYS A 654 -22.30 8.63 4.68
CA LYS A 654 -21.84 9.82 5.40
C LYS A 654 -21.24 9.46 6.76
N TYR A 655 -20.15 10.13 7.14
CA TYR A 655 -19.44 9.88 8.40
C TYR A 655 -18.85 11.17 8.97
N PHE A 656 -18.51 11.18 10.27
CA PHE A 656 -17.97 12.35 10.93
C PHE A 656 -16.48 12.56 10.59
N TYR A 657 -16.07 13.82 10.36
CA TYR A 657 -14.64 14.19 10.24
C TYR A 657 -14.06 14.72 11.57
N ASP A 658 -14.93 15.07 12.56
CA ASP A 658 -14.57 15.41 13.91
C ASP A 658 -15.56 14.76 14.88
N PHE A 659 -15.24 14.72 16.19
CA PHE A 659 -16.13 14.13 17.18
C PHE A 659 -17.48 14.84 17.26
N GLU A 660 -18.54 14.08 17.31
CA GLU A 660 -19.89 14.58 17.57
C GLU A 660 -20.06 14.84 19.07
N VAL A 661 -19.69 16.01 19.54
CA VAL A 661 -19.89 16.43 20.94
C VAL A 661 -21.24 17.11 21.15
N SER A 662 -21.89 17.59 20.09
CA SER A 662 -23.24 18.17 20.09
C SER A 662 -24.04 17.68 18.89
N ARG A 663 -25.35 17.45 19.07
CA ARG A 663 -26.27 17.10 17.96
C ARG A 663 -26.48 18.23 16.94
N TYR A 664 -26.09 19.45 17.29
CA TYR A 664 -26.18 20.62 16.41
C TYR A 664 -24.97 20.78 15.49
N GLN A 665 -23.93 19.96 15.66
CA GLN A 665 -22.74 20.02 14.80
C GLN A 665 -22.93 19.17 13.56
N ASP A 666 -22.85 19.78 12.37
CA ASP A 666 -22.81 19.06 11.10
C ASP A 666 -21.38 18.90 10.59
N LYS A 667 -20.56 18.18 11.35
CA LYS A 667 -19.15 17.86 11.00
C LYS A 667 -19.08 16.53 10.26
N LYS A 668 -19.73 16.43 9.09
CA LYS A 668 -19.84 15.19 8.32
C LYS A 668 -19.23 15.32 6.93
N ILE A 669 -18.53 14.27 6.52
CA ILE A 669 -18.23 13.99 5.12
C ILE A 669 -19.51 13.45 4.48
N PRO A 670 -19.97 13.98 3.34
CA PRO A 670 -21.20 13.52 2.69
C PRO A 670 -21.05 12.10 2.14
N SER A 671 -22.19 11.41 1.96
CA SER A 671 -22.18 10.11 1.28
C SER A 671 -21.79 10.25 -0.18
N ALA A 672 -21.07 9.26 -0.69
CA ALA A 672 -20.63 9.19 -2.06
C ALA A 672 -21.00 7.85 -2.69
N LEU A 673 -21.58 7.89 -3.89
CA LEU A 673 -21.71 6.76 -4.80
C LEU A 673 -20.90 7.09 -6.05
N THR A 674 -19.87 6.30 -6.32
CA THR A 674 -19.04 6.39 -7.54
C THR A 674 -19.27 5.17 -8.42
N MET A 675 -19.22 5.36 -9.72
CA MET A 675 -19.39 4.31 -10.72
C MET A 675 -18.24 4.38 -11.70
N ASP A 676 -17.65 3.24 -12.01
CA ASP A 676 -16.56 3.10 -12.96
C ASP A 676 -16.95 2.10 -14.03
N ALA A 677 -16.51 2.32 -15.27
CA ALA A 677 -16.70 1.35 -16.34
C ALA A 677 -15.42 1.22 -17.18
N ALA A 678 -15.23 0.04 -17.76
CA ALA A 678 -14.15 -0.19 -18.71
C ALA A 678 -14.57 -1.19 -19.78
N ILE A 679 -14.04 -0.99 -20.98
CA ILE A 679 -14.00 -2.00 -22.03
C ILE A 679 -12.55 -2.41 -22.24
N GLU A 680 -12.31 -3.70 -22.20
CA GLU A 680 -11.01 -4.31 -22.44
C GLU A 680 -11.12 -5.32 -23.57
N HIS A 681 -10.21 -5.21 -24.52
CA HIS A 681 -10.14 -6.13 -25.65
C HIS A 681 -8.72 -6.66 -25.78
N SER A 682 -8.57 -7.98 -25.71
CA SER A 682 -7.29 -8.67 -25.94
C SER A 682 -7.35 -9.48 -27.24
N PHE A 683 -6.22 -9.59 -27.92
CA PHE A 683 -6.06 -10.34 -29.15
C PHE A 683 -4.69 -11.02 -29.21
N LYS A 684 -4.56 -12.01 -30.11
CA LYS A 684 -3.40 -12.90 -30.23
C LYS A 684 -3.06 -13.58 -28.89
N ASN A 685 -4.06 -14.19 -28.26
CA ASN A 685 -3.90 -14.90 -26.99
C ASN A 685 -3.32 -14.01 -25.87
N ASP A 686 -3.93 -12.83 -25.66
CA ASP A 686 -3.52 -11.77 -24.70
C ASP A 686 -2.15 -11.11 -24.98
N GLN A 687 -1.57 -11.34 -26.16
CA GLN A 687 -0.31 -10.65 -26.54
C GLN A 687 -0.50 -9.13 -26.57
N TRP A 688 -1.63 -8.67 -27.03
CA TRP A 688 -2.03 -7.27 -26.99
C TRP A 688 -3.30 -7.12 -26.20
N THR A 689 -3.34 -6.14 -25.32
CA THR A 689 -4.56 -5.77 -24.56
C THR A 689 -4.75 -4.26 -24.64
N LEU A 690 -5.92 -3.84 -25.08
CA LEU A 690 -6.35 -2.44 -25.12
C LEU A 690 -7.45 -2.27 -24.08
N THR A 691 -7.32 -1.25 -23.22
CA THR A 691 -8.34 -0.94 -22.21
C THR A 691 -8.72 0.54 -22.31
N PHE A 692 -9.99 0.82 -22.50
CA PHE A 692 -10.56 2.14 -22.33
C PHE A 692 -11.37 2.14 -21.05
N LYS A 693 -11.16 3.11 -20.16
CA LYS A 693 -11.83 3.19 -18.87
C LYS A 693 -12.29 4.59 -18.53
N VAL A 694 -13.41 4.66 -17.84
CA VAL A 694 -13.93 5.89 -17.26
C VAL A 694 -14.21 5.63 -15.79
N LYS A 695 -13.53 6.36 -14.91
CA LYS A 695 -13.77 6.32 -13.47
C LYS A 695 -14.62 7.52 -13.07
N ASN A 696 -15.47 7.32 -12.06
CA ASN A 696 -16.43 8.32 -11.62
C ASN A 696 -17.30 8.84 -12.78
N LEU A 697 -18.03 7.91 -13.43
CA LEU A 697 -18.88 8.17 -14.62
C LEU A 697 -19.79 9.39 -14.48
N THR A 698 -20.35 9.58 -13.29
CA THR A 698 -21.30 10.64 -12.98
C THR A 698 -20.64 11.96 -12.62
N ASP A 699 -19.31 12.04 -12.67
CA ASP A 699 -18.50 13.20 -12.28
C ASP A 699 -18.85 13.75 -10.87
N ARG A 700 -19.15 12.81 -9.97
CA ARG A 700 -19.55 13.17 -8.61
C ARG A 700 -18.38 13.73 -7.85
N ARG A 701 -18.59 14.84 -7.16
CA ARG A 701 -17.60 15.37 -6.24
C ARG A 701 -17.51 14.45 -5.01
N VAL A 702 -16.34 13.86 -4.83
CA VAL A 702 -16.02 12.99 -3.70
C VAL A 702 -15.06 13.72 -2.78
N VAL A 703 -15.35 13.67 -1.49
CA VAL A 703 -14.48 14.16 -0.43
C VAL A 703 -14.26 12.98 0.53
N SER A 704 -13.02 12.61 0.79
CA SER A 704 -12.69 11.53 1.72
C SER A 704 -12.09 12.01 3.04
N GLU A 705 -11.59 13.24 3.07
CA GLU A 705 -11.16 13.98 4.26
C GLU A 705 -11.68 15.42 4.17
N PHE A 706 -11.95 16.03 5.31
CA PHE A 706 -12.44 17.40 5.33
C PHE A 706 -11.55 18.33 4.51
N ASN A 707 -12.18 19.13 3.65
CA ASN A 707 -11.53 20.10 2.77
C ASN A 707 -10.51 19.53 1.77
N ARG A 708 -10.59 18.21 1.45
CA ARG A 708 -9.73 17.53 0.46
C ARG A 708 -10.58 16.86 -0.61
N PRO A 709 -11.15 17.65 -1.55
CA PRO A 709 -11.91 17.08 -2.67
C PRO A 709 -10.99 16.31 -3.62
N LEU A 710 -11.47 15.16 -4.07
CA LEU A 710 -10.77 14.29 -5.01
C LEU A 710 -10.96 14.77 -6.46
N PRO A 711 -10.12 14.31 -7.41
CA PRO A 711 -10.35 14.54 -8.83
C PRO A 711 -11.74 14.10 -9.25
N GLY A 712 -12.34 14.77 -10.22
CA GLY A 712 -13.60 14.40 -10.84
C GLY A 712 -13.48 13.16 -11.74
N ARG A 713 -14.20 13.18 -12.86
CA ARG A 713 -14.16 12.09 -13.85
C ARG A 713 -12.75 11.90 -14.41
N TYR A 714 -12.31 10.64 -14.42
CA TYR A 714 -11.05 10.24 -15.04
C TYR A 714 -11.34 9.36 -16.26
N ILE A 715 -10.79 9.74 -17.40
CA ILE A 715 -10.83 8.96 -18.64
C ILE A 715 -9.41 8.49 -18.91
N GLY A 716 -9.23 7.18 -19.13
CA GLY A 716 -7.93 6.58 -19.35
C GLY A 716 -7.94 5.59 -20.50
N PHE A 717 -6.81 5.53 -21.18
CA PHE A 717 -6.54 4.55 -22.21
C PHE A 717 -5.23 3.82 -21.88
N LYS A 718 -5.26 2.49 -21.93
CA LYS A 718 -4.10 1.64 -21.59
C LYS A 718 -3.84 0.66 -22.74
N VAL A 719 -2.59 0.55 -23.11
CA VAL A 719 -2.07 -0.44 -24.05
C VAL A 719 -1.08 -1.34 -23.31
N ARG A 720 -1.23 -2.63 -23.47
CA ARG A 720 -0.29 -3.61 -22.95
C ARG A 720 0.16 -4.54 -24.07
N TYR A 721 1.47 -4.78 -24.12
CA TYR A 721 2.08 -5.79 -24.96
C TYR A 721 2.76 -6.84 -24.09
N LEU A 722 2.42 -8.11 -24.31
CA LEU A 722 2.90 -9.24 -23.54
C LEU A 722 3.49 -10.29 -24.47
N PHE A 723 4.73 -10.67 -24.22
CA PHE A 723 5.40 -11.78 -24.88
C PHE A 723 5.85 -12.81 -23.83
N LYS A 724 5.52 -14.08 -24.06
CA LYS A 724 5.80 -15.20 -23.15
C LYS A 724 6.51 -16.32 -23.89
#